data_24101458a74551cf7b1a2b8f30a0008f
#
_entry.id   24101458a74551cf7b1a2b8f30a0008f
#
_cell.length_a   1.000
_cell.length_b   1.000
_cell.length_c   1.000
_cell.angle_alpha   90.00
_cell.angle_beta   90.00
_cell.angle_gamma   90.00
#
_symmetry.space_group_name_H-M   'P 1'
#
loop_
_entity.id
_entity.type
_entity.pdbx_description
1 polymer ?
#
loop_
_entity_poly.entity_id
_entity_poly.type
_entity_poly.pdbx_seq_one_letter_code
_entity_poly.pdbx_strand_id
1 'polypeptide(L)'
;MPKPTLLVAALAAALAAPLPASALAAGDASPTADAAGDSKTLAAVRVTGSNIKRSDTEAANPVQVIDRQQLEETGKATVADLLRSISANTGNANNETTNNGWASGSAGIGLRGLSQKNTLVLLNGRRLANYGFPAGGLSDTFVNLNALPLVAVERIEVLKDGASAVYGSDAVAGVVNIITRQNFQGAELGGSLGTADQGGLDEQKLKFIGGIGDLDADGYNILVSLEGYNRERLDQDQRDLTRSGIYSDQPGGRWNGWSAKGARYLINGTSVPMLDANGQCPQGTERVASAPIDGLAGNTCGFNQAPYTTLIPSTKRYQAYVNGTFRVNDNVEAFAEALYSDIKGVAWFGSSPFFTLESGRFALNADTGLAEPVSSSLPASSPYNPYGRAVPIEYTFFNLGPTIKTNRSQAYRGLVGLRGSLQNWDWEVGAFGARSSERETVSGGFANRYALASALANGSYNLLNPSATPAEVLNAINISTLRPAESVLQGVDAKISGALGHTWAGEIGFAAGAEWRREKLDSNNPWQIDAGLQIRPAIAEVHGERKVTAAYAEVNVPLAQRLELQAAARADHYSDFGDAFSPKLSLRWQPLDILLVRAAASKGFRAPSLSENSNSTSIAYGSVIDPRDPDVPGSRQNPTFFTVGNNALKPERTRSYNVGAVLSPWSNTSLSVDYYRIELENLVGTNNTQTLVNDNVPGAVLRDERGKLLAVYNRYQNLSELKTSGFDVELRQRFPTERAGDFALSSAFTHVRNYSRPTVVGGPLVDYAGSNLGATLPRNKATTTFDWSYGDFRTALTWYYTSGYDQKASAAATAVQDRVDAYSQFDLYLAYSGIDKLTVYAKIQNLADEEPPYDASFPGIRAPYDFSQYDLRGRYFTVGFDYRF
;
A
#
# COMPACT_ATOMS: atom_id res chain seq x y z
N MET A 1 34.47 2.32 -10.77
CA MET A 1 33.30 2.56 -11.64
C MET A 1 33.22 4.06 -11.89
N PRO A 2 33.03 4.57 -13.11
CA PRO A 2 33.04 6.01 -13.38
C PRO A 2 31.81 6.66 -12.77
N LYS A 3 32.00 7.82 -12.17
CA LYS A 3 30.96 8.62 -11.49
C LYS A 3 29.87 9.05 -12.49
N PRO A 4 28.58 9.07 -12.10
CA PRO A 4 27.44 9.41 -12.95
C PRO A 4 27.40 10.86 -13.47
N THR A 5 28.27 11.74 -12.99
CA THR A 5 28.39 13.14 -13.42
C THR A 5 28.70 13.33 -14.91
N LEU A 6 29.20 12.33 -15.61
CA LEU A 6 29.48 12.43 -17.04
C LEU A 6 28.24 12.21 -17.93
N LEU A 7 27.24 11.47 -17.48
CA LEU A 7 26.02 11.21 -18.26
C LEU A 7 25.06 12.41 -18.25
N VAL A 8 24.98 13.11 -17.13
CA VAL A 8 24.17 14.33 -17.00
C VAL A 8 24.75 15.48 -17.83
N ALA A 9 26.08 15.59 -17.89
CA ALA A 9 26.78 16.59 -18.72
C ALA A 9 26.61 16.32 -20.23
N ALA A 10 26.56 15.07 -20.65
CA ALA A 10 26.35 14.69 -22.05
C ALA A 10 24.93 14.98 -22.53
N LEU A 11 23.92 14.81 -21.66
CA LEU A 11 22.53 15.11 -21.99
C LEU A 11 22.24 16.63 -21.98
N ALA A 12 22.83 17.38 -21.06
CA ALA A 12 22.76 18.86 -21.05
C ALA A 12 23.45 19.47 -22.29
N ALA A 13 24.51 18.87 -22.80
CA ALA A 13 25.19 19.29 -24.02
C ALA A 13 24.38 18.95 -25.29
N ALA A 14 23.61 17.86 -25.30
CA ALA A 14 22.74 17.50 -26.43
C ALA A 14 21.48 18.41 -26.53
N LEU A 15 21.00 18.94 -25.40
CA LEU A 15 19.87 19.87 -25.35
C LEU A 15 20.27 21.36 -25.58
N ALA A 16 21.57 21.70 -25.51
CA ALA A 16 22.10 23.03 -25.71
C ALA A 16 22.65 23.30 -27.12
N ALA A 17 22.46 22.40 -28.08
CA ALA A 17 22.87 22.62 -29.46
C ALA A 17 21.97 23.69 -30.12
N PRO A 18 22.52 24.74 -30.74
CA PRO A 18 21.73 25.77 -31.39
C PRO A 18 20.99 25.20 -32.60
N LEU A 19 19.67 25.42 -32.66
CA LEU A 19 18.83 25.12 -33.82
C LEU A 19 19.35 25.84 -35.05
N PRO A 20 19.53 25.14 -36.17
CA PRO A 20 19.84 25.85 -37.42
C PRO A 20 18.59 26.60 -37.91
N ALA A 21 18.69 27.92 -37.98
CA ALA A 21 17.73 28.77 -38.70
C ALA A 21 17.85 28.47 -40.20
N SER A 22 16.94 27.69 -40.76
CA SER A 22 16.87 27.49 -42.20
C SER A 22 15.44 27.67 -42.69
N ALA A 23 15.31 28.82 -43.33
CA ALA A 23 14.51 29.12 -44.51
C ALA A 23 13.11 28.49 -44.71
N LEU A 24 12.11 29.34 -44.54
CA LEU A 24 10.80 29.28 -45.19
C LEU A 24 10.95 29.08 -46.72
N ALA A 25 10.44 27.96 -47.21
CA ALA A 25 10.01 27.83 -48.60
C ALA A 25 8.59 27.26 -48.63
N ALA A 26 7.69 28.08 -49.10
CA ALA A 26 6.28 27.75 -49.33
C ALA A 26 6.15 26.69 -50.42
N GLY A 27 5.29 25.71 -50.21
CA GLY A 27 4.86 24.73 -51.19
C GLY A 27 3.40 24.32 -50.86
N ASP A 28 2.46 24.95 -51.59
CA ASP A 28 1.04 24.62 -51.61
C ASP A 28 0.79 23.19 -52.05
N ALA A 29 0.08 22.43 -51.21
CA ALA A 29 -0.82 21.39 -51.69
C ALA A 29 -1.92 21.14 -50.65
N SER A 30 -3.05 21.73 -50.82
CA SER A 30 -4.32 21.40 -50.16
C SER A 30 -4.82 20.05 -50.66
N PRO A 31 -5.21 19.11 -49.78
CA PRO A 31 -6.24 18.13 -50.13
C PRO A 31 -7.62 18.66 -49.75
N THR A 32 -8.46 18.71 -50.72
CA THR A 32 -9.90 19.02 -50.66
C THR A 32 -10.60 18.20 -49.57
N ALA A 33 -11.33 18.93 -48.73
CA ALA A 33 -12.28 18.34 -47.78
C ALA A 33 -13.49 17.80 -48.55
N ASP A 34 -13.70 16.49 -48.55
CA ASP A 34 -14.99 15.90 -48.81
C ASP A 34 -15.75 15.76 -47.48
N ALA A 35 -16.73 16.64 -47.33
CA ALA A 35 -17.72 16.57 -46.29
C ALA A 35 -18.77 15.53 -46.65
N ALA A 36 -18.68 14.34 -46.11
CA ALA A 36 -19.83 13.44 -45.98
C ALA A 36 -19.82 12.91 -44.54
N GLY A 37 -20.83 13.35 -43.78
CA GLY A 37 -21.03 12.93 -42.41
C GLY A 37 -21.31 11.45 -42.28
N ASP A 38 -20.37 10.71 -41.78
CA ASP A 38 -20.64 9.47 -41.05
C ASP A 38 -20.60 9.80 -39.56
N SER A 39 -21.77 9.80 -38.95
CA SER A 39 -21.86 9.75 -37.49
C SER A 39 -21.24 8.42 -37.04
N LYS A 40 -19.95 8.41 -36.74
CA LYS A 40 -19.33 7.31 -36.04
C LYS A 40 -20.11 7.15 -34.75
N THR A 41 -20.98 6.18 -34.68
CA THR A 41 -21.58 5.69 -33.44
C THR A 41 -20.39 5.33 -32.54
N LEU A 42 -20.19 6.11 -31.48
CA LEU A 42 -19.18 5.84 -30.49
C LEU A 42 -19.38 4.41 -30.01
N ALA A 43 -18.37 3.57 -30.15
CA ALA A 43 -18.43 2.19 -29.68
C ALA A 43 -18.87 2.17 -28.21
N ALA A 44 -19.93 1.42 -27.91
CA ALA A 44 -20.48 1.34 -26.56
C ALA A 44 -19.43 0.77 -25.59
N VAL A 45 -19.05 1.55 -24.59
CA VAL A 45 -18.00 1.20 -23.61
C VAL A 45 -18.65 0.83 -22.28
N ARG A 46 -18.11 -0.18 -21.60
CA ARG A 46 -18.44 -0.46 -20.18
C ARG A 46 -17.54 0.40 -19.31
N VAL A 47 -18.13 1.21 -18.44
CA VAL A 47 -17.41 2.01 -17.44
C VAL A 47 -17.54 1.33 -16.09
N THR A 48 -16.46 1.31 -15.28
CA THR A 48 -16.47 0.72 -13.94
C THR A 48 -17.63 1.27 -13.09
N GLY A 49 -18.39 0.36 -12.46
CA GLY A 49 -19.58 0.69 -11.66
C GLY A 49 -20.90 0.31 -12.28
N SER A 50 -20.91 -0.20 -13.54
CA SER A 50 -22.10 -0.80 -14.18
C SER A 50 -21.69 -1.86 -15.21
N ASN A 51 -22.53 -2.88 -15.38
CA ASN A 51 -22.40 -3.89 -16.45
C ASN A 51 -23.21 -3.54 -17.71
N ILE A 52 -24.01 -2.49 -17.66
CA ILE A 52 -24.78 -1.98 -18.82
C ILE A 52 -23.83 -1.17 -19.70
N LYS A 53 -23.74 -1.50 -21.00
CA LYS A 53 -22.96 -0.74 -21.98
C LYS A 53 -23.59 0.65 -22.20
N ARG A 54 -22.75 1.67 -22.38
CA ARG A 54 -23.17 3.05 -22.65
C ARG A 54 -22.35 3.67 -23.76
N SER A 55 -22.97 4.58 -24.51
CA SER A 55 -22.28 5.45 -25.45
C SER A 55 -21.67 6.70 -24.79
N ASP A 56 -22.19 7.11 -23.63
CA ASP A 56 -21.72 8.27 -22.86
C ASP A 56 -20.61 7.87 -21.90
N THR A 57 -19.53 8.66 -21.86
CA THR A 57 -18.41 8.49 -20.92
C THR A 57 -18.78 8.94 -19.51
N GLU A 58 -19.75 9.87 -19.35
CA GLU A 58 -20.20 10.40 -18.06
C GLU A 58 -21.33 9.55 -17.49
N ALA A 59 -20.95 8.67 -16.54
CA ALA A 59 -21.89 7.78 -15.85
C ALA A 59 -22.62 8.48 -14.69
N ALA A 60 -23.66 7.80 -14.16
CA ALA A 60 -24.33 8.22 -12.92
C ALA A 60 -23.41 8.17 -11.68
N ASN A 61 -22.30 7.47 -11.77
CA ASN A 61 -21.31 7.34 -10.70
C ASN A 61 -20.01 8.09 -11.06
N PRO A 62 -19.30 8.73 -10.09
CA PRO A 62 -18.04 9.43 -10.37
C PRO A 62 -16.91 8.42 -10.62
N VAL A 63 -16.35 8.41 -11.82
CA VAL A 63 -15.20 7.59 -12.21
C VAL A 63 -14.06 8.48 -12.68
N GLN A 64 -12.93 8.44 -12.00
CA GLN A 64 -11.70 9.04 -12.48
C GLN A 64 -10.99 8.05 -13.40
N VAL A 65 -10.69 8.47 -14.62
CA VAL A 65 -9.93 7.68 -15.58
C VAL A 65 -8.52 8.28 -15.68
N ILE A 66 -7.52 7.42 -15.49
CA ILE A 66 -6.11 7.73 -15.72
C ILE A 66 -5.70 6.95 -16.96
N ASP A 67 -5.58 7.63 -18.09
CA ASP A 67 -5.28 7.02 -19.38
C ASP A 67 -3.79 6.71 -19.57
N ARG A 68 -3.45 6.03 -20.66
CA ARG A 68 -2.08 5.63 -20.97
C ARG A 68 -1.11 6.79 -21.04
N GLN A 69 -1.53 7.91 -21.61
CA GLN A 69 -0.71 9.12 -21.69
C GLN A 69 -0.36 9.64 -20.30
N GLN A 70 -1.36 9.79 -19.42
CA GLN A 70 -1.17 10.24 -18.05
C GLN A 70 -0.30 9.26 -17.25
N LEU A 71 -0.43 7.93 -17.48
CA LEU A 71 0.43 6.93 -16.87
C LEU A 71 1.92 7.16 -17.18
N GLU A 72 2.24 7.51 -18.42
CA GLU A 72 3.61 7.76 -18.88
C GLU A 72 4.16 9.09 -18.33
N GLU A 73 3.34 10.14 -18.33
CA GLU A 73 3.70 11.49 -17.88
C GLU A 73 4.00 11.58 -16.40
N THR A 74 3.30 10.83 -15.56
CA THR A 74 3.56 10.83 -14.10
C THR A 74 4.96 10.38 -13.73
N GLY A 75 5.64 9.65 -14.61
CA GLY A 75 6.98 9.16 -14.33
C GLY A 75 7.05 8.05 -13.27
N LYS A 76 5.92 7.62 -12.72
CA LYS A 76 5.90 6.60 -11.67
C LYS A 76 6.31 5.23 -12.26
N ALA A 77 7.14 4.51 -11.51
CA ALA A 77 7.71 3.25 -11.99
C ALA A 77 6.72 2.09 -11.93
N THR A 78 5.72 2.16 -11.03
CA THR A 78 4.78 1.07 -10.74
C THR A 78 3.35 1.54 -10.64
N VAL A 79 2.39 0.60 -10.76
CA VAL A 79 0.96 0.85 -10.51
C VAL A 79 0.74 1.33 -9.06
N ALA A 80 1.50 0.79 -8.10
CA ALA A 80 1.41 1.19 -6.70
C ALA A 80 1.83 2.66 -6.48
N ASP A 81 2.98 3.09 -7.04
CA ASP A 81 3.46 4.47 -6.92
C ASP A 81 2.48 5.47 -7.54
N LEU A 82 1.90 5.11 -8.70
CA LEU A 82 0.88 5.92 -9.35
C LEU A 82 -0.36 6.09 -8.47
N LEU A 83 -0.94 4.99 -8.00
CA LEU A 83 -2.16 5.02 -7.19
C LEU A 83 -1.95 5.66 -5.81
N ARG A 84 -0.70 5.67 -5.29
CA ARG A 84 -0.35 6.42 -4.09
C ARG A 84 -0.45 7.94 -4.31
N SER A 85 -0.19 8.41 -5.53
CA SER A 85 -0.17 9.85 -5.87
C SER A 85 -1.55 10.45 -6.16
N ILE A 86 -2.61 9.64 -6.34
CA ILE A 86 -3.95 10.20 -6.59
C ILE A 86 -4.52 10.89 -5.35
N SER A 87 -5.28 11.98 -5.56
CA SER A 87 -5.84 12.79 -4.45
C SER A 87 -6.79 12.01 -3.55
N ALA A 88 -7.58 11.08 -4.09
CA ALA A 88 -8.54 10.26 -3.35
C ALA A 88 -7.86 9.23 -2.41
N ASN A 89 -6.58 8.90 -2.62
CA ASN A 89 -5.78 8.10 -1.70
C ASN A 89 -5.22 9.00 -0.60
N THR A 90 -5.98 9.20 0.47
CA THR A 90 -5.62 10.10 1.57
C THR A 90 -4.79 9.44 2.67
N GLY A 91 -4.29 8.22 2.44
CA GLY A 91 -3.43 7.47 3.35
C GLY A 91 -4.07 6.19 3.88
N ASN A 92 -3.45 5.61 4.92
CA ASN A 92 -3.92 4.39 5.58
C ASN A 92 -3.85 3.12 4.70
N ALA A 93 -2.87 3.07 3.78
CA ALA A 93 -2.57 1.91 2.94
C ALA A 93 -1.11 1.48 3.12
N ASN A 94 -0.87 0.17 3.00
CA ASN A 94 0.46 -0.39 3.03
C ASN A 94 1.26 0.04 1.79
N ASN A 95 2.55 0.30 1.95
CA ASN A 95 3.48 0.59 0.86
C ASN A 95 4.86 -0.02 1.15
N GLU A 96 5.78 0.04 0.19
CA GLU A 96 7.10 -0.56 0.34
C GLU A 96 7.95 0.09 1.44
N THR A 97 7.70 1.35 1.80
CA THR A 97 8.42 2.04 2.87
C THR A 97 7.93 1.61 4.26
N THR A 98 6.75 0.99 4.36
CA THR A 98 6.20 0.44 5.60
C THR A 98 6.74 -0.97 5.95
N ASN A 99 7.89 -1.35 5.43
CA ASN A 99 8.48 -2.69 5.45
C ASN A 99 8.66 -3.35 6.82
N ASN A 100 8.63 -2.60 7.90
CA ASN A 100 8.69 -3.19 9.25
C ASN A 100 7.36 -3.80 9.69
N GLY A 101 6.32 -3.66 8.86
CA GLY A 101 5.03 -4.27 9.07
C GLY A 101 5.03 -5.76 8.75
N TRP A 102 3.88 -6.34 8.93
CA TRP A 102 3.61 -7.77 8.74
C TRP A 102 3.55 -8.18 7.25
N ALA A 103 3.32 -7.22 6.34
CA ALA A 103 3.15 -7.42 4.90
C ALA A 103 4.28 -6.77 4.08
N SER A 104 5.52 -7.14 4.36
CA SER A 104 6.73 -6.57 3.74
C SER A 104 6.74 -6.71 2.22
N GLY A 105 7.22 -5.67 1.50
CA GLY A 105 7.40 -5.69 0.05
C GLY A 105 6.12 -5.60 -0.77
N SER A 106 4.99 -5.32 -0.14
CA SER A 106 3.69 -5.15 -0.79
C SER A 106 3.22 -3.71 -0.77
N ALA A 107 2.25 -3.39 -1.63
CA ALA A 107 1.57 -2.12 -1.63
C ALA A 107 0.08 -2.29 -1.93
N GLY A 108 -0.76 -1.57 -1.19
CA GLY A 108 -2.21 -1.51 -1.36
C GLY A 108 -2.69 -0.11 -1.69
N ILE A 109 -4.00 0.08 -1.72
CA ILE A 109 -4.64 1.39 -1.89
C ILE A 109 -5.83 1.53 -0.94
N GLY A 110 -5.95 2.69 -0.27
CA GLY A 110 -7.08 3.05 0.57
C GLY A 110 -7.69 4.39 0.14
N LEU A 111 -8.93 4.37 -0.34
CA LEU A 111 -9.62 5.57 -0.78
C LEU A 111 -10.30 6.28 0.40
N ARG A 112 -10.32 7.64 0.38
CA ARG A 112 -11.07 8.49 1.30
C ARG A 112 -10.78 8.25 2.79
N GLY A 113 -9.54 7.89 3.13
CA GLY A 113 -9.10 7.58 4.50
C GLY A 113 -9.57 6.21 5.02
N LEU A 114 -10.41 5.50 4.29
CA LEU A 114 -10.75 4.13 4.61
C LEU A 114 -9.58 3.21 4.24
N SER A 115 -9.33 2.19 5.06
CA SER A 115 -8.18 1.31 4.85
C SER A 115 -8.29 0.51 3.55
N GLN A 116 -7.18 -0.08 3.12
CA GLN A 116 -7.09 -0.87 1.88
C GLN A 116 -8.07 -2.05 1.82
N LYS A 117 -8.56 -2.57 2.94
CA LYS A 117 -9.60 -3.62 3.00
C LYS A 117 -10.99 -3.13 2.57
N ASN A 118 -11.20 -1.81 2.44
CA ASN A 118 -12.44 -1.19 2.00
C ASN A 118 -12.40 -0.70 0.54
N THR A 119 -11.30 -0.93 -0.18
CA THR A 119 -11.10 -0.55 -1.58
C THR A 119 -10.90 -1.80 -2.43
N LEU A 120 -11.83 -2.09 -3.32
CA LEU A 120 -11.75 -3.26 -4.19
C LEU A 120 -10.80 -3.00 -5.37
N VAL A 121 -9.83 -3.88 -5.59
CA VAL A 121 -8.95 -3.85 -6.77
C VAL A 121 -9.33 -4.96 -7.74
N LEU A 122 -9.49 -4.59 -9.01
CA LEU A 122 -9.86 -5.48 -10.11
C LEU A 122 -8.83 -5.40 -11.25
N LEU A 123 -8.67 -6.51 -11.96
CA LEU A 123 -7.99 -6.57 -13.26
C LEU A 123 -9.00 -7.00 -14.33
N ASN A 124 -9.25 -6.13 -15.31
CA ASN A 124 -10.26 -6.34 -16.35
C ASN A 124 -11.65 -6.70 -15.78
N GLY A 125 -12.04 -6.03 -14.67
CA GLY A 125 -13.33 -6.22 -14.01
C GLY A 125 -13.44 -7.45 -13.10
N ARG A 126 -12.38 -8.25 -12.90
CA ARG A 126 -12.36 -9.44 -12.04
C ARG A 126 -11.40 -9.32 -10.88
N ARG A 127 -11.75 -9.96 -9.76
CA ARG A 127 -10.92 -9.98 -8.53
C ARG A 127 -9.57 -10.66 -8.75
N LEU A 128 -8.61 -10.28 -7.92
CA LEU A 128 -7.28 -10.86 -7.80
C LEU A 128 -7.15 -11.57 -6.44
N ALA A 129 -6.20 -12.50 -6.31
CA ALA A 129 -5.84 -13.06 -5.01
C ALA A 129 -5.25 -11.98 -4.11
N ASN A 130 -5.60 -12.00 -2.83
CA ASN A 130 -5.00 -11.13 -1.84
C ASN A 130 -3.52 -11.48 -1.62
N TYR A 131 -2.75 -10.54 -1.10
CA TYR A 131 -1.41 -10.81 -0.60
C TYR A 131 -1.46 -11.80 0.58
N GLY A 132 -0.55 -12.76 0.62
CA GLY A 132 -0.59 -13.87 1.59
C GLY A 132 -0.34 -13.43 3.04
N PHE A 133 0.35 -12.30 3.26
CA PHE A 133 0.52 -11.74 4.60
C PHE A 133 -0.46 -10.59 4.84
N PRO A 134 -1.38 -10.70 5.82
CA PRO A 134 -2.20 -9.57 6.22
C PRO A 134 -1.35 -8.42 6.77
N ALA A 135 -1.71 -7.18 6.47
CA ALA A 135 -1.11 -6.01 7.09
C ALA A 135 -1.63 -5.80 8.52
N GLY A 136 -0.87 -5.09 9.36
CA GLY A 136 -1.25 -4.78 10.74
C GLY A 136 -1.48 -6.02 11.63
N GLY A 137 -0.72 -7.09 11.39
CA GLY A 137 -0.90 -8.38 12.05
C GLY A 137 -1.98 -9.23 11.36
N LEU A 138 -3.25 -9.00 11.65
CA LEU A 138 -4.40 -9.70 11.06
C LEU A 138 -5.44 -8.74 10.47
N SER A 139 -5.26 -7.42 10.60
CA SER A 139 -6.34 -6.46 10.41
C SER A 139 -6.75 -6.24 8.95
N ASP A 140 -5.82 -6.31 8.00
CA ASP A 140 -6.05 -5.91 6.62
C ASP A 140 -5.58 -6.96 5.62
N THR A 141 -6.50 -7.48 4.81
CA THR A 141 -6.21 -8.24 3.60
C THR A 141 -6.40 -7.33 2.38
N PHE A 142 -5.52 -7.43 1.37
CA PHE A 142 -5.51 -6.56 0.20
C PHE A 142 -4.77 -7.19 -0.97
N VAL A 143 -4.98 -6.66 -2.17
CA VAL A 143 -4.24 -7.05 -3.38
C VAL A 143 -2.91 -6.30 -3.45
N ASN A 144 -1.82 -7.01 -3.74
CA ASN A 144 -0.51 -6.39 -3.95
C ASN A 144 -0.42 -5.72 -5.32
N LEU A 145 -0.51 -4.38 -5.36
CA LEU A 145 -0.43 -3.59 -6.58
C LEU A 145 0.93 -3.69 -7.29
N ASN A 146 1.99 -4.05 -6.57
CA ASN A 146 3.31 -4.27 -7.15
C ASN A 146 3.38 -5.50 -8.06
N ALA A 147 2.40 -6.41 -7.99
CA ALA A 147 2.33 -7.59 -8.84
C ALA A 147 1.81 -7.30 -10.27
N LEU A 148 1.37 -6.08 -10.57
CA LEU A 148 0.75 -5.71 -11.83
C LEU A 148 1.74 -5.00 -12.76
N PRO A 149 2.01 -5.53 -13.99
CA PRO A 149 2.94 -4.92 -14.94
C PRO A 149 2.34 -3.63 -15.54
N LEU A 150 3.00 -2.50 -15.29
CA LEU A 150 2.53 -1.20 -15.78
C LEU A 150 2.53 -1.12 -17.32
N VAL A 151 3.43 -1.84 -18.01
CA VAL A 151 3.50 -1.86 -19.48
C VAL A 151 2.24 -2.46 -20.12
N ALA A 152 1.58 -3.40 -19.44
CA ALA A 152 0.33 -4.01 -19.92
C ALA A 152 -0.91 -3.13 -19.69
N VAL A 153 -0.83 -2.09 -18.86
CA VAL A 153 -1.98 -1.27 -18.49
C VAL A 153 -2.30 -0.27 -19.59
N GLU A 154 -3.56 -0.24 -20.01
CA GLU A 154 -4.13 0.77 -20.93
C GLU A 154 -4.61 1.99 -20.16
N ARG A 155 -5.39 1.75 -19.10
CA ARG A 155 -5.92 2.79 -18.22
C ARG A 155 -6.28 2.24 -16.86
N ILE A 156 -6.41 3.11 -15.88
CA ILE A 156 -6.91 2.78 -14.54
C ILE A 156 -8.19 3.59 -14.31
N GLU A 157 -9.26 2.90 -13.95
CA GLU A 157 -10.53 3.49 -13.60
C GLU A 157 -10.72 3.44 -12.08
N VAL A 158 -10.86 4.61 -11.45
CA VAL A 158 -11.08 4.75 -10.01
C VAL A 158 -12.51 5.21 -9.78
N LEU A 159 -13.38 4.27 -9.44
CA LEU A 159 -14.76 4.56 -9.06
C LEU A 159 -14.80 5.06 -7.62
N LYS A 160 -15.20 6.30 -7.43
CA LYS A 160 -15.29 6.99 -6.14
C LYS A 160 -16.70 6.94 -5.56
N ASP A 161 -17.29 5.74 -5.45
CA ASP A 161 -18.62 5.51 -4.90
C ASP A 161 -18.76 4.10 -4.36
N GLY A 162 -19.73 3.87 -3.45
CA GLY A 162 -20.08 2.53 -3.00
C GLY A 162 -20.60 1.67 -4.16
N ALA A 163 -19.97 0.50 -4.37
CA ALA A 163 -20.24 -0.34 -5.52
C ALA A 163 -20.54 -1.81 -5.15
N SER A 164 -20.91 -2.07 -3.90
CA SER A 164 -21.25 -3.42 -3.45
C SER A 164 -22.44 -4.04 -4.20
N ALA A 165 -23.35 -3.24 -4.75
CA ALA A 165 -24.49 -3.72 -5.58
C ALA A 165 -24.04 -4.33 -6.92
N VAL A 166 -22.81 -4.07 -7.37
CA VAL A 166 -22.22 -4.63 -8.60
C VAL A 166 -21.15 -5.67 -8.27
N TYR A 167 -20.22 -5.34 -7.37
CA TYR A 167 -18.99 -6.10 -7.13
C TYR A 167 -18.97 -6.88 -5.80
N GLY A 168 -19.99 -6.71 -4.94
CA GLY A 168 -20.07 -7.37 -3.61
C GLY A 168 -19.17 -6.72 -2.57
N SER A 169 -18.63 -7.54 -1.67
CA SER A 169 -17.76 -7.11 -0.57
C SER A 169 -16.56 -6.27 -1.02
N ASP A 170 -16.04 -5.43 -0.11
CA ASP A 170 -14.81 -4.64 -0.21
C ASP A 170 -14.95 -3.37 -1.08
N ALA A 171 -16.00 -3.26 -1.91
CA ALA A 171 -16.30 -2.07 -2.73
C ALA A 171 -17.04 -0.98 -1.92
N VAL A 172 -16.52 -0.64 -0.74
CA VAL A 172 -17.12 0.29 0.22
C VAL A 172 -16.67 1.73 -0.04
N ALA A 173 -15.34 1.94 -0.06
CA ALA A 173 -14.72 3.24 -0.34
C ALA A 173 -14.70 3.57 -1.83
N GLY A 174 -14.70 2.53 -2.66
CA GLY A 174 -14.63 2.60 -4.11
C GLY A 174 -14.03 1.35 -4.74
N VAL A 175 -13.80 1.43 -6.04
CA VAL A 175 -13.21 0.36 -6.85
C VAL A 175 -12.08 0.92 -7.70
N VAL A 176 -10.95 0.24 -7.73
CA VAL A 176 -9.84 0.50 -8.65
C VAL A 176 -9.80 -0.64 -9.67
N ASN A 177 -10.19 -0.36 -10.91
CA ASN A 177 -10.20 -1.33 -11.99
C ASN A 177 -9.07 -1.03 -12.96
N ILE A 178 -8.15 -1.96 -13.08
CA ILE A 178 -6.97 -1.86 -13.95
C ILE A 178 -7.33 -2.55 -15.25
N ILE A 179 -7.39 -1.77 -16.33
CA ILE A 179 -7.73 -2.25 -17.67
C ILE A 179 -6.45 -2.42 -18.46
N THR A 180 -6.25 -3.60 -19.02
CA THR A 180 -5.07 -3.91 -19.84
C THR A 180 -5.29 -3.56 -21.31
N ARG A 181 -4.18 -3.37 -22.03
CA ARG A 181 -4.17 -3.18 -23.50
C ARG A 181 -4.79 -4.39 -24.20
N GLN A 182 -5.60 -4.13 -25.20
CA GLN A 182 -6.27 -5.15 -26.03
C GLN A 182 -6.11 -4.78 -27.50
N ASN A 183 -6.21 -5.76 -28.39
CA ASN A 183 -6.07 -5.61 -29.85
C ASN A 183 -4.81 -4.82 -30.25
N PHE A 184 -3.69 -5.05 -29.54
CA PHE A 184 -2.44 -4.38 -29.81
C PHE A 184 -1.70 -5.06 -30.96
N GLN A 185 -1.16 -4.28 -31.89
CA GLN A 185 -0.40 -4.73 -33.05
C GLN A 185 0.99 -4.10 -33.06
N GLY A 186 1.97 -4.84 -33.55
CA GLY A 186 3.38 -4.44 -33.58
C GLY A 186 4.11 -4.76 -32.28
N ALA A 187 5.28 -4.16 -32.09
CA ALA A 187 6.10 -4.37 -30.91
C ALA A 187 6.70 -3.04 -30.42
N GLU A 188 6.80 -2.91 -29.11
CA GLU A 188 7.47 -1.79 -28.42
C GLU A 188 8.50 -2.35 -27.44
N LEU A 189 9.71 -1.82 -27.46
CA LEU A 189 10.79 -2.08 -26.51
C LEU A 189 11.14 -0.76 -25.82
N GLY A 190 11.13 -0.74 -24.49
CA GLY A 190 11.51 0.45 -23.75
C GLY A 190 12.46 0.14 -22.62
N GLY A 191 13.26 1.13 -22.25
CA GLY A 191 14.19 1.03 -21.13
C GLY A 191 14.37 2.34 -20.42
N SER A 192 14.68 2.31 -19.12
CA SER A 192 15.01 3.49 -18.35
C SER A 192 16.04 3.23 -17.26
N LEU A 193 16.80 4.28 -16.95
CA LEU A 193 17.74 4.34 -15.84
C LEU A 193 17.33 5.50 -14.94
N GLY A 194 17.38 5.30 -13.63
CA GLY A 194 17.05 6.32 -12.65
C GLY A 194 18.06 6.37 -11.52
N THR A 195 18.25 7.57 -10.94
CA THR A 195 19.14 7.79 -9.80
C THR A 195 18.69 9.01 -8.98
N ALA A 196 18.96 9.00 -7.66
CA ALA A 196 18.69 10.13 -6.79
C ALA A 196 19.90 11.10 -6.78
N ASP A 197 19.63 12.39 -6.60
CA ASP A 197 20.66 13.45 -6.51
C ASP A 197 21.67 13.17 -5.38
N GLN A 198 21.18 12.76 -4.21
CA GLN A 198 21.99 12.43 -3.06
C GLN A 198 22.52 10.98 -3.08
N GLY A 199 22.38 10.25 -4.21
CA GLY A 199 22.78 8.85 -4.37
C GLY A 199 21.81 7.84 -3.76
N GLY A 200 22.06 6.56 -3.99
CA GLY A 200 21.17 5.45 -3.67
C GLY A 200 19.93 5.38 -4.59
N LEU A 201 19.14 4.34 -4.46
CA LEU A 201 17.94 4.10 -5.27
C LEU A 201 18.20 4.01 -6.78
N ASP A 202 19.38 3.60 -7.21
CA ASP A 202 19.62 3.41 -8.64
C ASP A 202 18.61 2.41 -9.20
N GLU A 203 17.90 2.84 -10.25
CA GLU A 203 16.84 2.05 -10.90
C GLU A 203 17.22 1.66 -12.32
N GLN A 204 16.81 0.47 -12.70
CA GLN A 204 16.92 -0.04 -14.06
C GLN A 204 15.60 -0.70 -14.43
N LYS A 205 15.01 -0.30 -15.55
CA LYS A 205 13.77 -0.89 -16.06
C LYS A 205 13.95 -1.27 -17.53
N LEU A 206 13.45 -2.45 -17.87
CA LEU A 206 13.32 -2.91 -19.25
C LEU A 206 11.87 -3.38 -19.44
N LYS A 207 11.23 -2.96 -20.52
CA LYS A 207 9.86 -3.34 -20.84
C LYS A 207 9.73 -3.72 -22.31
N PHE A 208 8.91 -4.71 -22.56
CA PHE A 208 8.54 -5.14 -23.92
C PHE A 208 7.04 -5.39 -23.97
N ILE A 209 6.43 -4.99 -25.06
CA ILE A 209 5.07 -5.38 -25.40
C ILE A 209 5.01 -5.66 -26.89
N GLY A 210 4.41 -6.79 -27.25
CA GLY A 210 4.23 -7.21 -28.63
C GLY A 210 2.84 -7.79 -28.84
N GLY A 211 2.27 -7.54 -29.99
CA GLY A 211 0.98 -8.06 -30.39
C GLY A 211 0.93 -8.45 -31.85
N ILE A 212 0.24 -9.53 -32.14
CA ILE A 212 0.03 -10.06 -33.48
C ILE A 212 -1.45 -10.34 -33.73
N GLY A 213 -1.85 -10.17 -34.97
CA GLY A 213 -3.23 -10.31 -35.44
C GLY A 213 -4.09 -9.08 -35.14
N ASP A 214 -5.08 -8.88 -35.97
CA ASP A 214 -6.16 -7.91 -35.78
C ASP A 214 -7.47 -8.66 -35.57
N LEU A 215 -8.19 -8.36 -34.47
CA LEU A 215 -9.40 -9.10 -34.13
C LEU A 215 -10.49 -8.94 -35.21
N ASP A 216 -10.55 -7.78 -35.87
CA ASP A 216 -11.54 -7.51 -36.93
C ASP A 216 -11.11 -8.06 -38.25
N ALA A 217 -9.84 -7.96 -38.65
CA ALA A 217 -9.34 -8.41 -39.94
C ALA A 217 -8.96 -9.91 -39.94
N ASP A 218 -8.27 -10.38 -38.88
CA ASP A 218 -7.69 -11.72 -38.83
C ASP A 218 -8.51 -12.70 -37.97
N GLY A 219 -9.45 -12.19 -37.18
CA GLY A 219 -10.26 -12.97 -36.25
C GLY A 219 -9.53 -13.37 -34.96
N TYR A 220 -8.31 -12.86 -34.74
CA TYR A 220 -7.58 -13.08 -33.49
C TYR A 220 -6.67 -11.90 -33.17
N ASN A 221 -6.33 -11.76 -31.89
CA ASN A 221 -5.22 -10.96 -31.43
C ASN A 221 -4.56 -11.64 -30.22
N ILE A 222 -3.24 -11.68 -30.21
CA ILE A 222 -2.44 -12.18 -29.09
C ILE A 222 -1.44 -11.09 -28.69
N LEU A 223 -1.50 -10.66 -27.43
CA LEU A 223 -0.62 -9.69 -26.84
C LEU A 223 0.24 -10.35 -25.76
N VAL A 224 1.53 -10.02 -25.75
CA VAL A 224 2.49 -10.43 -24.72
C VAL A 224 3.18 -9.18 -24.19
N SER A 225 3.27 -9.03 -22.88
CA SER A 225 4.09 -8.01 -22.25
C SER A 225 5.04 -8.60 -21.22
N LEU A 226 6.25 -8.06 -21.16
CA LEU A 226 7.31 -8.44 -20.24
C LEU A 226 7.88 -7.18 -19.59
N GLU A 227 8.11 -7.23 -18.30
CA GLU A 227 8.73 -6.14 -17.55
C GLU A 227 9.77 -6.68 -16.56
N GLY A 228 10.98 -6.13 -16.62
CA GLY A 228 12.05 -6.33 -15.66
C GLY A 228 12.39 -5.03 -14.97
N TYR A 229 12.49 -5.05 -13.64
CA TYR A 229 12.77 -3.88 -12.82
C TYR A 229 13.76 -4.24 -11.71
N ASN A 230 14.74 -3.40 -11.50
CA ASN A 230 15.71 -3.50 -10.42
C ASN A 230 15.92 -2.12 -9.79
N ARG A 231 15.83 -2.04 -8.46
CA ARG A 231 16.10 -0.84 -7.69
C ARG A 231 16.99 -1.17 -6.50
N GLU A 232 18.00 -0.36 -6.27
CA GLU A 232 18.81 -0.41 -5.07
C GLU A 232 18.02 0.10 -3.84
N ARG A 233 18.50 -0.22 -2.64
CA ARG A 233 17.88 0.26 -1.40
C ARG A 233 18.33 1.69 -1.09
N LEU A 234 17.52 2.36 -0.26
CA LEU A 234 17.87 3.60 0.41
C LEU A 234 18.00 3.33 1.91
N ASP A 235 19.16 3.57 2.46
CA ASP A 235 19.38 3.49 3.90
C ASP A 235 19.32 4.90 4.55
N GLN A 236 19.06 4.92 5.85
CA GLN A 236 18.80 6.15 6.60
C GLN A 236 20.01 7.11 6.62
N ASP A 237 21.24 6.59 6.57
CA ASP A 237 22.47 7.38 6.53
C ASP A 237 22.75 8.07 5.19
N GLN A 238 21.98 7.73 4.14
CA GLN A 238 22.13 8.29 2.81
C GLN A 238 21.30 9.56 2.57
N ARG A 239 20.61 10.08 3.59
CA ARG A 239 19.84 11.33 3.50
C ARG A 239 20.18 12.27 4.64
N ASP A 240 20.31 13.56 4.33
CA ASP A 240 20.72 14.57 5.30
C ASP A 240 19.74 14.67 6.47
N LEU A 241 18.43 14.61 6.22
CA LEU A 241 17.38 14.62 7.23
C LEU A 241 17.50 13.49 8.26
N THR A 242 18.06 12.35 7.88
CA THR A 242 18.02 11.13 8.74
C THR A 242 19.39 10.60 9.15
N ARG A 243 20.47 11.08 8.53
CA ARG A 243 21.84 10.56 8.72
C ARG A 243 22.34 10.64 10.14
N SER A 244 22.10 11.75 10.81
CA SER A 244 22.56 11.93 12.20
C SER A 244 21.78 11.09 13.20
N GLY A 245 20.50 10.86 12.94
CA GLY A 245 19.55 10.28 13.90
C GLY A 245 19.32 11.17 15.13
N ILE A 246 19.75 12.45 15.09
CA ILE A 246 19.69 13.40 16.20
C ILE A 246 18.78 14.56 15.78
N TYR A 247 17.74 14.82 16.56
CA TYR A 247 16.73 15.85 16.30
C TYR A 247 16.50 16.73 17.53
N SER A 248 17.58 17.04 18.27
CA SER A 248 17.52 17.79 19.53
C SER A 248 17.07 19.23 19.40
N ASP A 249 17.18 19.80 18.21
CA ASP A 249 16.75 21.15 17.82
C ASP A 249 15.28 21.21 17.34
N GLN A 250 14.65 20.05 17.16
CA GLN A 250 13.26 19.95 16.70
C GLN A 250 12.29 19.81 17.87
N PRO A 251 11.00 20.11 17.69
CA PRO A 251 9.95 19.88 18.69
C PRO A 251 9.99 18.45 19.25
N GLY A 252 10.06 18.32 20.57
CA GLY A 252 10.18 17.00 21.25
C GLY A 252 11.57 16.40 21.26
N GLY A 253 12.56 17.12 20.78
CA GLY A 253 14.02 16.92 20.75
C GLY A 253 14.53 15.54 21.15
N ARG A 254 14.65 14.59 20.21
CA ARG A 254 15.04 13.19 20.50
C ARG A 254 16.24 12.76 19.67
N TRP A 255 16.96 11.78 20.18
CA TRP A 255 17.98 11.05 19.43
C TRP A 255 17.37 9.78 18.84
N ASN A 256 16.50 9.93 17.86
CA ASN A 256 15.68 8.83 17.34
C ASN A 256 16.48 7.73 16.63
N GLY A 257 17.63 8.07 16.05
CA GLY A 257 18.52 7.12 15.38
C GLY A 257 19.54 6.44 16.29
N TRP A 258 19.62 6.82 17.56
CA TRP A 258 20.61 6.29 18.49
C TRP A 258 20.00 5.31 19.49
N SER A 259 20.75 4.26 19.81
CA SER A 259 20.41 3.32 20.89
C SER A 259 21.40 3.47 22.03
N ALA A 260 20.89 3.66 23.24
CA ALA A 260 21.66 3.64 24.48
C ALA A 260 21.94 2.22 25.01
N LYS A 261 21.40 1.20 24.36
CA LYS A 261 21.42 -0.20 24.80
C LYS A 261 22.54 -1.01 24.16
N GLY A 262 23.62 -0.33 23.82
CA GLY A 262 24.80 -0.95 23.21
C GLY A 262 25.46 -1.96 24.13
N ALA A 263 25.88 -1.53 25.33
CA ALA A 263 26.50 -2.40 26.34
C ALA A 263 26.47 -1.75 27.71
N ARG A 264 25.61 -2.24 28.64
CA ARG A 264 25.54 -1.69 30.02
C ARG A 264 24.99 -2.69 31.02
N TYR A 265 25.40 -2.52 32.28
CA TYR A 265 24.78 -3.13 33.45
C TYR A 265 23.68 -2.20 34.00
N LEU A 266 22.65 -2.80 34.62
CA LEU A 266 21.60 -2.07 35.33
C LEU A 266 21.71 -2.35 36.82
N ILE A 267 22.26 -1.38 37.56
CA ILE A 267 22.54 -1.52 39.01
C ILE A 267 21.56 -0.62 39.77
N ASN A 268 20.64 -1.23 40.51
CA ASN A 268 19.61 -0.50 41.28
C ASN A 268 18.88 0.59 40.42
N GLY A 269 18.58 0.25 39.19
CA GLY A 269 17.94 1.17 38.24
C GLY A 269 18.89 2.18 37.56
N THR A 270 20.19 2.17 37.92
CA THR A 270 21.21 3.05 37.31
C THR A 270 21.96 2.32 36.20
N SER A 271 22.15 2.99 35.08
CA SER A 271 22.92 2.49 33.94
C SER A 271 24.42 2.64 34.20
N VAL A 272 25.16 1.53 34.12
CA VAL A 272 26.63 1.51 34.23
C VAL A 272 27.20 0.93 32.94
N PRO A 273 28.03 1.68 32.16
CA PRO A 273 28.58 1.19 30.91
C PRO A 273 29.46 -0.04 31.14
N MET A 274 29.39 -1.02 30.24
CA MET A 274 30.37 -2.09 30.16
C MET A 274 31.59 -1.55 29.43
N LEU A 275 32.75 -1.59 30.10
CA LEU A 275 34.01 -1.10 29.56
C LEU A 275 35.04 -2.22 29.58
N ASP A 276 35.93 -2.24 28.60
CA ASP A 276 37.09 -3.11 28.58
C ASP A 276 38.15 -2.64 29.62
N ALA A 277 39.28 -3.35 29.73
CA ALA A 277 40.36 -3.02 30.65
C ALA A 277 41.02 -1.65 30.39
N ASN A 278 40.82 -1.08 29.18
CA ASN A 278 41.31 0.23 28.77
C ASN A 278 40.25 1.33 28.94
N GLY A 279 39.08 1.02 29.51
CA GLY A 279 38.01 1.97 29.71
C GLY A 279 37.22 2.28 28.40
N GLN A 280 37.37 1.46 27.36
CA GLN A 280 36.68 1.63 26.10
C GLN A 280 35.38 0.82 26.06
N CYS A 281 34.37 1.31 25.28
CA CYS A 281 33.16 0.57 24.96
C CYS A 281 33.48 -0.65 24.09
N PRO A 282 32.68 -1.75 24.19
CA PRO A 282 32.81 -2.90 23.30
C PRO A 282 32.65 -2.51 21.81
N GLN A 283 33.26 -3.29 20.93
CA GLN A 283 33.23 -3.06 19.48
C GLN A 283 31.79 -2.86 18.96
N GLY A 284 31.61 -1.85 18.12
CA GLY A 284 30.32 -1.46 17.55
C GLY A 284 29.58 -0.42 18.39
N THR A 285 30.10 -0.07 19.56
CA THR A 285 29.52 0.98 20.41
C THR A 285 30.54 2.07 20.72
N GLU A 286 30.02 3.25 21.02
CA GLU A 286 30.83 4.39 21.43
C GLU A 286 30.27 5.02 22.72
N ARG A 287 31.10 5.78 23.41
CA ARG A 287 30.71 6.43 24.66
C ARG A 287 29.86 7.65 24.39
N VAL A 288 28.61 7.63 24.81
CA VAL A 288 27.68 8.76 24.71
C VAL A 288 27.61 9.48 26.04
N ALA A 289 28.22 10.69 26.09
CA ALA A 289 28.59 11.31 27.38
C ALA A 289 27.47 12.11 28.06
N SER A 290 26.46 12.65 27.38
CA SER A 290 25.65 13.67 28.06
C SER A 290 24.28 14.00 27.42
N ALA A 291 23.81 13.30 26.42
CA ALA A 291 22.49 13.59 25.87
C ALA A 291 21.40 12.70 26.48
N PRO A 292 20.19 13.22 26.69
CA PRO A 292 19.06 12.40 27.08
C PRO A 292 18.63 11.52 25.92
N ILE A 293 19.16 10.31 25.85
CA ILE A 293 18.70 9.30 24.92
C ILE A 293 17.52 8.59 25.59
N ASP A 294 16.31 8.71 25.03
CA ASP A 294 15.09 8.07 25.53
C ASP A 294 14.85 8.24 27.06
N GLY A 295 15.14 9.42 27.60
CA GLY A 295 14.98 9.72 29.02
C GLY A 295 16.06 9.16 29.94
N LEU A 296 17.15 8.58 29.42
CA LEU A 296 18.27 8.09 30.17
C LEU A 296 19.34 9.19 30.28
N ALA A 297 19.45 9.78 31.44
CA ALA A 297 20.58 10.63 31.76
C ALA A 297 21.80 9.73 32.09
N GLY A 298 22.93 9.93 31.44
CA GLY A 298 24.17 9.31 31.86
C GLY A 298 25.06 8.76 30.76
N ASN A 299 26.24 8.46 31.18
CA ASN A 299 27.38 7.92 30.46
C ASN A 299 27.10 6.44 30.10
N THR A 300 26.88 6.13 28.83
CA THR A 300 26.56 4.78 28.37
C THR A 300 27.32 4.45 27.08
N CYS A 301 27.47 3.16 26.77
CA CYS A 301 27.90 2.68 25.47
C CYS A 301 26.68 2.58 24.53
N GLY A 302 26.60 3.48 23.54
CA GLY A 302 25.52 3.56 22.58
C GLY A 302 26.00 3.38 21.14
N PHE A 303 25.08 3.43 20.18
CA PHE A 303 25.44 3.35 18.77
C PHE A 303 24.39 4.02 17.89
N ASN A 304 24.85 4.53 16.74
CA ASN A 304 23.96 5.05 15.69
C ASN A 304 23.40 3.88 14.87
N GLN A 305 22.08 3.83 14.74
CA GLN A 305 21.35 2.78 14.00
C GLN A 305 21.10 3.15 12.54
N ALA A 306 21.29 4.41 12.17
CA ALA A 306 20.97 4.92 10.82
C ALA A 306 21.65 4.13 9.69
N PRO A 307 22.94 3.75 9.76
CA PRO A 307 23.58 2.96 8.71
C PRO A 307 23.01 1.55 8.49
N TYR A 308 22.22 1.07 9.45
CA TYR A 308 21.65 -0.28 9.46
C TYR A 308 20.13 -0.28 9.32
N THR A 309 19.55 0.84 8.88
CA THR A 309 18.11 1.04 8.77
C THR A 309 17.74 1.40 7.35
N THR A 310 16.99 0.52 6.68
CA THR A 310 16.49 0.78 5.33
C THR A 310 15.22 1.61 5.37
N LEU A 311 15.19 2.73 4.65
CA LEU A 311 14.02 3.56 4.39
C LEU A 311 13.20 2.98 3.24
N ILE A 312 13.84 2.66 2.11
CA ILE A 312 13.21 2.05 0.93
C ILE A 312 13.98 0.78 0.56
N PRO A 313 13.35 -0.39 0.50
CA PRO A 313 14.03 -1.66 0.24
C PRO A 313 14.59 -1.73 -1.18
N SER A 314 15.63 -2.54 -1.37
CA SER A 314 15.96 -2.97 -2.72
C SER A 314 14.87 -3.87 -3.26
N THR A 315 14.61 -3.80 -4.56
CA THR A 315 13.54 -4.58 -5.19
C THR A 315 13.99 -5.08 -6.56
N LYS A 316 13.77 -6.37 -6.82
CA LYS A 316 13.86 -6.96 -8.16
C LYS A 316 12.51 -7.53 -8.54
N ARG A 317 12.01 -7.20 -9.74
CA ARG A 317 10.71 -7.65 -10.25
C ARG A 317 10.87 -8.20 -11.66
N TYR A 318 10.19 -9.31 -11.91
CA TYR A 318 10.02 -9.88 -13.25
C TYR A 318 8.55 -10.18 -13.44
N GLN A 319 7.96 -9.60 -14.46
CA GLN A 319 6.54 -9.69 -14.70
C GLN A 319 6.27 -10.05 -16.16
N ALA A 320 5.26 -10.88 -16.38
CA ALA A 320 4.77 -11.26 -17.69
C ALA A 320 3.25 -11.24 -17.70
N TYR A 321 2.67 -10.72 -18.76
CA TYR A 321 1.25 -10.75 -19.00
C TYR A 321 0.97 -11.15 -20.44
N VAL A 322 0.03 -12.05 -20.63
CA VAL A 322 -0.43 -12.51 -21.95
C VAL A 322 -1.95 -12.35 -22.00
N ASN A 323 -2.44 -11.84 -23.11
CA ASN A 323 -3.85 -11.78 -23.44
C ASN A 323 -4.04 -12.32 -24.87
N GLY A 324 -5.02 -13.17 -25.05
CA GLY A 324 -5.42 -13.69 -26.36
C GLY A 324 -6.92 -13.59 -26.54
N THR A 325 -7.37 -13.12 -27.69
CA THR A 325 -8.77 -13.13 -28.12
C THR A 325 -8.86 -13.78 -29.48
N PHE A 326 -9.84 -14.67 -29.67
CA PHE A 326 -10.08 -15.43 -30.89
C PHE A 326 -11.56 -15.36 -31.23
N ARG A 327 -11.87 -14.98 -32.46
CA ARG A 327 -13.22 -15.01 -33.00
C ARG A 327 -13.55 -16.45 -33.42
N VAL A 328 -14.44 -17.11 -32.67
CA VAL A 328 -14.86 -18.48 -32.93
C VAL A 328 -15.85 -18.49 -34.11
N ASN A 329 -16.73 -17.49 -34.17
CA ASN A 329 -17.63 -17.15 -35.27
C ASN A 329 -18.04 -15.69 -35.14
N ASP A 330 -18.90 -15.18 -36.02
CA ASP A 330 -19.31 -13.77 -36.08
C ASP A 330 -19.96 -13.27 -34.78
N ASN A 331 -20.46 -14.16 -33.92
CA ASN A 331 -21.20 -13.79 -32.72
C ASN A 331 -20.48 -14.26 -31.42
N VAL A 332 -19.38 -15.00 -31.52
CA VAL A 332 -18.71 -15.61 -30.34
C VAL A 332 -17.20 -15.42 -30.41
N GLU A 333 -16.65 -14.91 -29.35
CA GLU A 333 -15.21 -14.78 -29.12
C GLU A 333 -14.79 -15.63 -27.90
N ALA A 334 -13.67 -16.32 -28.03
CA ALA A 334 -12.94 -16.94 -26.92
C ALA A 334 -11.84 -15.99 -26.47
N PHE A 335 -11.63 -15.88 -25.15
CA PHE A 335 -10.53 -15.09 -24.62
C PHE A 335 -9.78 -15.82 -23.51
N ALA A 336 -8.49 -15.51 -23.39
CA ALA A 336 -7.63 -16.04 -22.33
C ALA A 336 -6.67 -14.97 -21.81
N GLU A 337 -6.40 -14.98 -20.51
CA GLU A 337 -5.40 -14.12 -19.89
C GLU A 337 -4.50 -14.93 -18.97
N ALA A 338 -3.22 -14.58 -18.92
CA ALA A 338 -2.28 -15.11 -17.96
C ALA A 338 -1.39 -13.98 -17.40
N LEU A 339 -1.18 -13.97 -16.07
CA LEU A 339 -0.30 -13.07 -15.37
C LEU A 339 0.69 -13.87 -14.52
N TYR A 340 1.95 -13.50 -14.60
CA TYR A 340 3.01 -13.94 -13.71
C TYR A 340 3.78 -12.75 -13.17
N SER A 341 4.08 -12.77 -11.87
CA SER A 341 4.93 -11.78 -11.22
C SER A 341 5.80 -12.44 -10.16
N ASP A 342 7.10 -12.15 -10.17
CA ASP A 342 8.08 -12.57 -9.16
C ASP A 342 8.78 -11.31 -8.62
N ILE A 343 8.61 -11.02 -7.34
CA ILE A 343 9.13 -9.83 -6.67
C ILE A 343 10.01 -10.30 -5.52
N LYS A 344 11.26 -9.83 -5.49
CA LYS A 344 12.17 -10.03 -4.37
C LYS A 344 12.57 -8.69 -3.79
N GLY A 345 12.21 -8.45 -2.53
CA GLY A 345 12.60 -7.28 -1.74
C GLY A 345 13.62 -7.64 -0.66
N VAL A 346 14.58 -6.76 -0.41
CA VAL A 346 15.55 -6.91 0.70
C VAL A 346 15.65 -5.60 1.46
N ALA A 347 15.47 -5.67 2.78
CA ALA A 347 15.58 -4.54 3.69
C ALA A 347 16.39 -4.91 4.94
N TRP A 348 17.14 -3.97 5.47
CA TRP A 348 17.65 -4.05 6.83
C TRP A 348 16.57 -3.57 7.80
N PHE A 349 16.36 -4.36 8.87
CA PHE A 349 15.19 -4.15 9.70
C PHE A 349 15.40 -3.05 10.74
N GLY A 350 14.73 -1.91 10.53
CA GLY A 350 15.01 -0.66 11.22
C GLY A 350 14.53 -0.51 12.67
N SER A 351 13.65 -1.36 13.21
CA SER A 351 13.20 -1.18 14.61
C SER A 351 14.13 -1.83 15.65
N SER A 352 15.00 -2.71 15.22
CA SER A 352 16.08 -3.33 15.98
C SER A 352 17.06 -3.90 14.95
N PRO A 353 17.98 -3.09 14.43
CA PRO A 353 18.90 -3.51 13.37
C PRO A 353 19.81 -4.66 13.82
N PHE A 354 20.00 -4.83 15.12
CA PHE A 354 20.72 -5.95 15.71
C PHE A 354 19.90 -6.56 16.84
N PHE A 355 20.17 -7.81 17.16
CA PHE A 355 19.62 -8.42 18.35
C PHE A 355 20.12 -7.68 19.62
N THR A 356 19.18 -7.24 20.46
CA THR A 356 19.47 -6.60 21.76
C THR A 356 18.77 -7.38 22.86
N LEU A 357 19.57 -7.88 23.80
CA LEU A 357 19.08 -8.47 25.06
C LEU A 357 18.80 -7.35 26.05
N GLU A 358 17.59 -7.30 26.55
CA GLU A 358 17.09 -6.31 27.49
C GLU A 358 15.97 -6.88 28.36
N SER A 359 15.61 -6.18 29.41
CA SER A 359 14.47 -6.53 30.25
C SER A 359 13.16 -6.53 29.46
N GLY A 360 12.25 -7.44 29.81
CA GLY A 360 10.94 -7.57 29.14
C GLY A 360 10.98 -8.37 27.83
N ARG A 361 12.11 -8.99 27.49
CA ARG A 361 12.14 -9.96 26.39
C ARG A 361 11.49 -11.27 26.82
N PHE A 362 10.87 -11.95 25.87
CA PHE A 362 10.27 -13.27 26.09
C PHE A 362 10.48 -14.17 24.86
N ALA A 363 10.25 -15.47 25.07
CA ALA A 363 10.08 -16.48 24.05
C ALA A 363 8.77 -17.22 24.30
N LEU A 364 8.28 -18.00 23.35
CA LEU A 364 7.12 -18.86 23.59
C LEU A 364 7.55 -20.12 24.35
N ASN A 365 6.71 -20.58 25.24
CA ASN A 365 6.77 -21.94 25.76
C ASN A 365 6.23 -22.89 24.67
N ALA A 366 7.02 -23.88 24.29
CA ALA A 366 6.66 -24.81 23.20
C ALA A 366 5.39 -25.66 23.50
N ASP A 367 5.13 -25.96 24.79
CA ASP A 367 4.01 -26.81 25.20
C ASP A 367 2.72 -26.01 25.36
N THR A 368 2.80 -24.77 25.86
CA THR A 368 1.62 -23.97 26.21
C THR A 368 1.33 -22.86 25.20
N GLY A 369 2.27 -22.49 24.32
CA GLY A 369 2.19 -21.34 23.43
C GLY A 369 2.18 -19.97 24.15
N LEU A 370 2.36 -19.94 25.46
CA LEU A 370 2.37 -18.72 26.26
C LEU A 370 3.76 -18.08 26.28
N ALA A 371 3.81 -16.79 26.54
CA ALA A 371 5.07 -16.08 26.70
C ALA A 371 5.76 -16.50 28.01
N GLU A 372 7.02 -16.85 27.89
CA GLU A 372 7.94 -17.04 29.01
C GLU A 372 8.97 -15.91 29.04
N PRO A 373 9.20 -15.23 30.17
CA PRO A 373 10.24 -14.24 30.30
C PRO A 373 11.63 -14.83 30.00
N VAL A 374 12.41 -14.11 29.17
CA VAL A 374 13.81 -14.43 28.95
C VAL A 374 14.64 -13.55 29.87
N SER A 375 15.49 -14.22 30.69
CA SER A 375 16.37 -13.49 31.58
C SER A 375 17.36 -12.63 30.82
N SER A 376 17.38 -11.34 31.11
CA SER A 376 18.44 -10.42 30.67
C SER A 376 19.55 -10.26 31.71
N SER A 377 19.59 -11.11 32.77
CA SER A 377 20.58 -11.02 33.80
C SER A 377 21.81 -11.88 33.50
N LEU A 378 22.98 -11.28 33.63
CA LEU A 378 24.23 -11.97 33.59
C LEU A 378 24.44 -12.70 34.92
N PRO A 379 24.57 -14.05 34.93
CA PRO A 379 24.68 -14.78 36.18
C PRO A 379 25.99 -14.49 36.90
N ALA A 380 26.05 -14.73 38.22
CA ALA A 380 27.25 -14.53 39.05
C ALA A 380 28.47 -15.36 38.58
N SER A 381 28.20 -16.50 37.91
CA SER A 381 29.23 -17.38 37.36
C SER A 381 29.90 -16.83 36.08
N SER A 382 29.29 -15.84 35.42
CA SER A 382 29.85 -15.29 34.21
C SER A 382 31.16 -14.54 34.46
N PRO A 383 32.22 -14.79 33.67
CA PRO A 383 33.50 -14.07 33.82
C PRO A 383 33.41 -12.57 33.54
N TYR A 384 32.31 -12.12 32.89
CA TYR A 384 32.06 -10.71 32.60
C TYR A 384 31.15 -10.03 33.65
N ASN A 385 30.85 -10.74 34.78
CA ASN A 385 30.05 -10.20 35.87
C ASN A 385 30.94 -9.80 37.09
N PRO A 386 31.26 -8.49 37.25
CA PRO A 386 32.13 -8.05 38.34
C PRO A 386 31.42 -7.92 39.67
N TYR A 387 30.12 -8.23 39.80
CA TYR A 387 29.30 -7.92 40.97
C TYR A 387 29.05 -9.11 41.88
N GLY A 388 29.45 -10.32 41.48
CA GLY A 388 29.31 -11.53 42.34
C GLY A 388 27.85 -11.98 42.60
N ARG A 389 26.88 -11.33 41.94
CA ARG A 389 25.44 -11.67 41.98
C ARG A 389 24.87 -11.51 40.60
N ALA A 390 23.72 -12.11 40.32
CA ALA A 390 23.03 -11.89 39.05
C ALA A 390 22.77 -10.39 38.85
N VAL A 391 23.15 -9.85 37.69
CA VAL A 391 22.99 -8.44 37.35
C VAL A 391 22.29 -8.29 36.00
N PRO A 392 21.19 -7.52 35.92
CA PRO A 392 20.55 -7.24 34.64
C PRO A 392 21.47 -6.46 33.69
N ILE A 393 21.44 -6.82 32.40
CA ILE A 393 22.20 -6.14 31.35
C ILE A 393 21.28 -5.71 30.22
N GLU A 394 21.73 -4.70 29.50
CA GLU A 394 21.26 -4.39 28.14
C GLU A 394 22.45 -4.42 27.21
N TYR A 395 22.39 -5.27 26.21
CA TYR A 395 23.50 -5.55 25.32
C TYR A 395 23.09 -5.83 23.89
N THR A 396 23.72 -5.15 22.94
CA THR A 396 23.49 -5.35 21.49
C THR A 396 24.59 -6.24 20.91
N PHE A 397 24.18 -7.32 20.24
CA PHE A 397 25.06 -8.37 19.72
C PHE A 397 25.40 -8.08 18.24
N PHE A 398 26.37 -7.18 18.00
CA PHE A 398 26.75 -6.75 16.64
C PHE A 398 27.29 -7.88 15.77
N ASN A 399 28.03 -8.81 16.34
CA ASN A 399 28.66 -9.92 15.62
C ASN A 399 27.69 -11.06 15.22
N LEU A 400 26.43 -11.00 15.67
CA LEU A 400 25.34 -11.81 15.08
C LEU A 400 24.87 -11.26 13.72
N GLY A 401 25.37 -10.09 13.31
CA GLY A 401 25.00 -9.41 12.09
C GLY A 401 23.69 -8.62 12.18
N PRO A 402 23.46 -7.73 11.22
CA PRO A 402 22.21 -6.97 11.15
C PRO A 402 21.03 -7.87 10.80
N THR A 403 19.85 -7.47 11.25
CA THR A 403 18.59 -8.14 10.86
C THR A 403 18.27 -7.84 9.40
N ILE A 404 18.38 -8.83 8.54
CA ILE A 404 18.08 -8.73 7.11
C ILE A 404 16.78 -9.46 6.83
N LYS A 405 15.80 -8.73 6.32
CA LYS A 405 14.53 -9.27 5.87
C LYS A 405 14.54 -9.39 4.35
N THR A 406 14.40 -10.61 3.85
CA THR A 406 14.21 -10.90 2.42
C THR A 406 12.80 -11.40 2.23
N ASN A 407 12.02 -10.70 1.43
CA ASN A 407 10.68 -11.12 1.03
C ASN A 407 10.66 -11.50 -0.45
N ARG A 408 10.12 -12.67 -0.79
CA ARG A 408 9.82 -13.06 -2.16
C ARG A 408 8.33 -13.30 -2.30
N SER A 409 7.70 -12.58 -3.23
CA SER A 409 6.28 -12.69 -3.56
C SER A 409 6.13 -13.15 -5.00
N GLN A 410 5.37 -14.22 -5.22
CA GLN A 410 5.05 -14.75 -6.53
C GLN A 410 3.55 -14.74 -6.75
N ALA A 411 3.09 -14.05 -7.78
CA ALA A 411 1.68 -14.00 -8.14
C ALA A 411 1.44 -14.67 -9.50
N TYR A 412 0.40 -15.47 -9.57
CA TYR A 412 -0.06 -16.16 -10.76
C TYR A 412 -1.55 -15.89 -10.94
N ARG A 413 -1.98 -15.66 -12.16
CA ARG A 413 -3.40 -15.60 -12.51
C ARG A 413 -3.62 -16.18 -13.90
N GLY A 414 -4.68 -16.96 -14.05
CA GLY A 414 -5.20 -17.44 -15.31
C GLY A 414 -6.68 -17.15 -15.42
N LEU A 415 -7.13 -16.82 -16.61
CA LEU A 415 -8.53 -16.60 -16.96
C LEU A 415 -8.77 -17.17 -18.35
N VAL A 416 -9.87 -17.89 -18.52
CA VAL A 416 -10.37 -18.31 -19.83
C VAL A 416 -11.87 -18.05 -19.89
N GLY A 417 -12.39 -17.73 -21.06
CA GLY A 417 -13.80 -17.47 -21.17
C GLY A 417 -14.28 -17.37 -22.62
N LEU A 418 -15.59 -17.25 -22.71
CA LEU A 418 -16.32 -16.98 -23.94
C LEU A 418 -17.17 -15.73 -23.76
N ARG A 419 -17.28 -14.94 -24.78
CA ARG A 419 -18.19 -13.80 -24.84
C ARG A 419 -18.84 -13.72 -26.22
N GLY A 420 -19.99 -13.15 -26.29
CA GLY A 420 -20.66 -13.02 -27.57
C GLY A 420 -21.93 -12.23 -27.48
N SER A 421 -22.63 -12.16 -28.64
CA SER A 421 -23.95 -11.55 -28.76
C SER A 421 -24.98 -12.59 -29.24
N LEU A 422 -26.19 -12.52 -28.69
CA LEU A 422 -27.33 -13.29 -29.11
C LEU A 422 -28.50 -12.33 -29.31
N GLN A 423 -28.85 -12.01 -30.56
CA GLN A 423 -29.79 -10.94 -30.86
C GLN A 423 -29.35 -9.60 -30.25
N ASN A 424 -30.13 -9.02 -29.35
CA ASN A 424 -29.83 -7.75 -28.65
C ASN A 424 -29.16 -7.96 -27.26
N TRP A 425 -28.69 -9.17 -26.98
CA TRP A 425 -28.09 -9.51 -25.71
C TRP A 425 -26.62 -9.85 -25.85
N ASP A 426 -25.78 -9.16 -25.12
CA ASP A 426 -24.36 -9.54 -24.93
C ASP A 426 -24.25 -10.46 -23.72
N TRP A 427 -23.43 -11.48 -23.84
CA TRP A 427 -23.17 -12.42 -22.77
C TRP A 427 -21.68 -12.67 -22.62
N GLU A 428 -21.26 -13.03 -21.42
CA GLU A 428 -19.88 -13.40 -21.13
C GLU A 428 -19.87 -14.44 -20.00
N VAL A 429 -19.04 -15.49 -20.16
CA VAL A 429 -18.78 -16.50 -19.15
C VAL A 429 -17.28 -16.65 -19.00
N GLY A 430 -16.77 -16.68 -17.77
CA GLY A 430 -15.37 -16.82 -17.46
C GLY A 430 -15.09 -17.80 -16.32
N ALA A 431 -13.92 -18.46 -16.40
CA ALA A 431 -13.36 -19.24 -15.32
C ALA A 431 -11.95 -18.73 -15.00
N PHE A 432 -11.66 -18.45 -13.74
CA PHE A 432 -10.41 -17.85 -13.33
C PHE A 432 -9.80 -18.54 -12.10
N GLY A 433 -8.48 -18.49 -12.04
CA GLY A 433 -7.71 -18.87 -10.87
C GLY A 433 -6.57 -17.88 -10.63
N ALA A 434 -6.33 -17.55 -9.37
CA ALA A 434 -5.23 -16.70 -8.96
C ALA A 434 -4.60 -17.24 -7.66
N ARG A 435 -3.28 -17.05 -7.55
CA ARG A 435 -2.50 -17.46 -6.37
C ARG A 435 -1.45 -16.39 -6.08
N SER A 436 -1.30 -16.02 -4.82
CA SER A 436 -0.20 -15.22 -4.29
C SER A 436 0.53 -16.09 -3.27
N SER A 437 1.85 -16.24 -3.42
CA SER A 437 2.70 -17.08 -2.58
C SER A 437 3.89 -16.25 -2.09
N GLU A 438 4.04 -16.16 -0.78
CA GLU A 438 5.05 -15.33 -0.13
C GLU A 438 6.00 -16.18 0.70
N ARG A 439 7.27 -15.76 0.70
CA ARG A 439 8.32 -16.32 1.55
C ARG A 439 9.10 -15.17 2.17
N GLU A 440 8.93 -14.96 3.45
CA GLU A 440 9.72 -14.01 4.23
C GLU A 440 10.82 -14.76 4.97
N THR A 441 12.07 -14.45 4.67
CA THR A 441 13.25 -14.96 5.38
C THR A 441 13.84 -13.82 6.18
N VAL A 442 14.09 -14.04 7.47
CA VAL A 442 14.82 -13.12 8.33
C VAL A 442 16.12 -13.80 8.77
N SER A 443 17.24 -13.17 8.46
CA SER A 443 18.57 -13.64 8.85
C SER A 443 19.26 -12.59 9.72
N GLY A 444 20.01 -13.03 10.74
CA GLY A 444 20.57 -12.15 11.76
C GLY A 444 19.51 -11.55 12.69
N GLY A 445 19.94 -10.86 13.73
CA GLY A 445 19.04 -10.10 14.62
C GLY A 445 18.12 -10.92 15.52
N PHE A 446 18.13 -12.24 15.43
CA PHE A 446 17.41 -13.14 16.32
C PHE A 446 18.36 -14.10 17.03
N ALA A 447 18.03 -14.45 18.27
CA ALA A 447 18.87 -15.32 19.10
C ALA A 447 18.09 -16.52 19.64
N ASN A 448 18.75 -17.68 19.66
CA ASN A 448 18.32 -18.85 20.36
C ASN A 448 18.48 -18.64 21.85
N ARG A 449 17.36 -18.69 22.62
CA ARG A 449 17.35 -18.38 24.05
C ARG A 449 18.25 -19.29 24.87
N TYR A 450 18.34 -20.56 24.52
CA TYR A 450 19.13 -21.55 25.28
C TYR A 450 20.62 -21.42 25.00
N ALA A 451 20.99 -21.31 23.73
CA ALA A 451 22.38 -21.12 23.33
C ALA A 451 22.95 -19.79 23.87
N LEU A 452 22.16 -18.71 23.80
CA LEU A 452 22.54 -17.41 24.36
C LEU A 452 22.74 -17.48 25.88
N ALA A 453 21.78 -18.04 26.62
CA ALA A 453 21.87 -18.17 28.08
C ALA A 453 23.12 -18.97 28.51
N SER A 454 23.39 -20.09 27.82
CA SER A 454 24.59 -20.89 28.04
C SER A 454 25.87 -20.10 27.78
N ALA A 455 25.95 -19.41 26.65
CA ALA A 455 27.12 -18.64 26.25
C ALA A 455 27.43 -17.46 27.20
N LEU A 456 26.40 -16.83 27.77
CA LEU A 456 26.53 -15.78 28.74
C LEU A 456 26.99 -16.33 30.13
N ALA A 457 26.50 -17.52 30.49
CA ALA A 457 26.82 -18.15 31.80
C ALA A 457 28.25 -18.66 31.85
N ASN A 458 28.71 -19.31 30.78
CA ASN A 458 30.07 -19.90 30.74
C ASN A 458 31.14 -18.96 30.15
N GLY A 459 30.74 -17.78 29.66
CA GLY A 459 31.63 -16.78 29.08
C GLY A 459 32.16 -17.09 27.67
N SER A 460 31.61 -18.09 26.99
CA SER A 460 32.02 -18.41 25.61
C SER A 460 31.65 -17.30 24.60
N TYR A 461 30.65 -16.46 24.90
CA TYR A 461 30.44 -15.18 24.22
C TYR A 461 31.20 -14.08 24.96
N ASN A 462 32.18 -13.48 24.30
CA ASN A 462 32.99 -12.42 24.91
C ASN A 462 32.29 -11.06 24.84
N LEU A 463 31.69 -10.64 25.96
CA LEU A 463 30.93 -9.39 26.05
C LEU A 463 31.81 -8.13 25.90
N LEU A 464 33.08 -8.18 26.28
CA LEU A 464 34.00 -7.03 26.24
C LEU A 464 34.78 -6.98 24.91
N ASN A 465 35.00 -8.12 24.26
CA ASN A 465 35.64 -8.21 22.95
C ASN A 465 34.86 -9.18 22.05
N PRO A 466 33.70 -8.76 21.51
CA PRO A 466 32.81 -9.64 20.72
C PRO A 466 33.50 -10.32 19.53
N SER A 467 34.50 -9.68 18.89
CA SER A 467 35.25 -10.27 17.77
C SER A 467 36.11 -11.50 18.15
N ALA A 468 36.39 -11.69 19.42
CA ALA A 468 37.07 -12.88 19.94
C ALA A 468 36.13 -14.07 20.20
N THR A 469 34.80 -13.90 20.00
CA THR A 469 33.82 -14.98 20.16
C THR A 469 33.98 -16.01 19.02
N PRO A 470 34.13 -17.31 19.32
CA PRO A 470 34.25 -18.35 18.31
C PRO A 470 33.03 -18.42 17.36
N ALA A 471 33.30 -18.74 16.10
CA ALA A 471 32.21 -18.80 15.09
C ALA A 471 31.14 -19.88 15.41
N GLU A 472 31.52 -20.98 16.04
CA GLU A 472 30.58 -22.02 16.48
C GLU A 472 29.60 -21.50 17.54
N VAL A 473 30.05 -20.62 18.47
CA VAL A 473 29.19 -19.98 19.47
C VAL A 473 28.20 -19.03 18.80
N LEU A 474 28.69 -18.21 17.85
CA LEU A 474 27.84 -17.29 17.06
C LEU A 474 26.79 -18.04 16.28
N ASN A 475 27.17 -19.13 15.60
CA ASN A 475 26.27 -19.96 14.81
C ASN A 475 25.21 -20.67 15.66
N ALA A 476 25.55 -21.06 16.90
CA ALA A 476 24.60 -21.67 17.82
C ALA A 476 23.57 -20.65 18.36
N ILE A 477 24.01 -19.41 18.57
CA ILE A 477 23.12 -18.33 19.04
C ILE A 477 22.23 -17.80 17.90
N ASN A 478 22.79 -17.59 16.72
CA ASN A 478 22.10 -16.91 15.62
C ASN A 478 20.98 -17.79 15.02
N ILE A 479 19.79 -17.23 14.82
CA ILE A 479 18.65 -17.90 14.21
C ILE A 479 18.28 -17.21 12.90
N SER A 480 18.07 -18.00 11.85
CA SER A 480 17.40 -17.59 10.64
C SER A 480 16.02 -18.22 10.57
N THR A 481 15.01 -17.44 10.24
CA THR A 481 13.62 -17.90 10.16
C THR A 481 13.06 -17.79 8.75
N LEU A 482 12.16 -18.71 8.40
CA LEU A 482 11.38 -18.70 7.16
C LEU A 482 9.90 -18.76 7.49
N ARG A 483 9.16 -17.73 7.07
CA ARG A 483 7.69 -17.64 7.17
C ARG A 483 7.09 -17.76 5.78
N PRO A 484 6.36 -18.85 5.46
CA PRO A 484 5.63 -18.99 4.22
C PRO A 484 4.19 -18.49 4.38
N ALA A 485 3.61 -17.96 3.29
CA ALA A 485 2.18 -17.67 3.22
C ALA A 485 1.64 -17.89 1.79
N GLU A 486 0.35 -18.12 1.68
CA GLU A 486 -0.34 -18.35 0.42
C GLU A 486 -1.76 -17.84 0.46
N SER A 487 -2.17 -17.16 -0.60
CA SER A 487 -3.57 -16.81 -0.86
C SER A 487 -4.00 -17.39 -2.20
N VAL A 488 -5.18 -18.04 -2.24
CA VAL A 488 -5.75 -18.65 -3.45
C VAL A 488 -7.15 -18.14 -3.67
N LEU A 489 -7.44 -17.74 -4.92
CA LEU A 489 -8.75 -17.35 -5.41
C LEU A 489 -9.05 -18.16 -6.67
N GLN A 490 -10.21 -18.82 -6.70
CA GLN A 490 -10.71 -19.55 -7.87
C GLN A 490 -12.18 -19.25 -8.05
N GLY A 491 -12.65 -19.16 -9.28
CA GLY A 491 -14.06 -18.88 -9.51
C GLY A 491 -14.51 -19.00 -10.94
N VAL A 492 -15.82 -18.93 -11.08
CA VAL A 492 -16.54 -18.85 -12.36
C VAL A 492 -17.55 -17.71 -12.28
N ASP A 493 -17.72 -16.99 -13.35
CA ASP A 493 -18.70 -15.91 -13.47
C ASP A 493 -19.43 -15.98 -14.81
N ALA A 494 -20.68 -15.54 -14.82
CA ALA A 494 -21.48 -15.38 -16.02
C ALA A 494 -22.26 -14.07 -15.93
N LYS A 495 -22.36 -13.35 -17.04
CA LYS A 495 -23.14 -12.11 -17.13
C LYS A 495 -23.80 -11.97 -18.48
N ILE A 496 -24.93 -11.27 -18.49
CA ILE A 496 -25.70 -10.91 -19.68
C ILE A 496 -26.09 -9.44 -19.57
N SER A 497 -26.09 -8.72 -20.67
CA SER A 497 -26.57 -7.33 -20.74
C SER A 497 -27.22 -7.05 -22.08
N GLY A 498 -28.25 -6.18 -22.11
CA GLY A 498 -28.97 -5.82 -23.30
C GLY A 498 -30.15 -4.90 -23.00
N ALA A 499 -31.04 -4.76 -23.97
CA ALA A 499 -32.25 -3.98 -23.86
C ALA A 499 -33.47 -4.83 -23.48
N LEU A 500 -34.22 -4.40 -22.44
CA LEU A 500 -35.50 -5.01 -22.05
C LEU A 500 -36.67 -4.45 -22.89
N GLY A 501 -36.51 -3.27 -23.51
CA GLY A 501 -37.53 -2.56 -24.24
C GLY A 501 -37.26 -1.06 -24.26
N HIS A 502 -38.31 -0.28 -24.58
CA HIS A 502 -38.17 1.17 -24.74
C HIS A 502 -39.25 1.90 -23.94
N THR A 503 -38.88 2.99 -23.31
CA THR A 503 -39.84 4.02 -22.88
C THR A 503 -40.00 5.03 -23.99
N TRP A 504 -40.86 6.02 -23.79
CA TRP A 504 -40.95 7.18 -24.68
C TRP A 504 -39.66 8.04 -24.68
N ALA A 505 -38.81 7.88 -23.68
CA ALA A 505 -37.59 8.65 -23.48
C ALA A 505 -36.30 7.91 -23.93
N GLY A 506 -36.38 6.62 -24.24
CA GLY A 506 -35.24 5.84 -24.70
C GLY A 506 -35.29 4.37 -24.31
N GLU A 507 -34.20 3.67 -24.53
CA GLU A 507 -34.06 2.24 -24.31
C GLU A 507 -33.88 1.91 -22.83
N ILE A 508 -34.56 0.86 -22.33
CA ILE A 508 -34.38 0.32 -20.97
C ILE A 508 -33.20 -0.67 -21.00
N GLY A 509 -32.05 -0.25 -20.50
CA GLY A 509 -30.87 -1.10 -20.36
C GLY A 509 -30.99 -2.06 -19.17
N PHE A 510 -30.51 -3.29 -19.33
CA PHE A 510 -30.53 -4.33 -18.31
C PHE A 510 -29.21 -5.07 -18.31
N ALA A 511 -28.76 -5.47 -17.11
CA ALA A 511 -27.69 -6.45 -16.94
C ALA A 511 -27.97 -7.36 -15.73
N ALA A 512 -27.56 -8.62 -15.84
CA ALA A 512 -27.61 -9.58 -14.73
C ALA A 512 -26.37 -10.48 -14.77
N GLY A 513 -26.02 -11.05 -13.64
CA GLY A 513 -24.92 -12.00 -13.57
C GLY A 513 -24.94 -12.83 -12.30
N ALA A 514 -24.12 -13.88 -12.34
CA ALA A 514 -23.88 -14.77 -11.22
C ALA A 514 -22.39 -15.08 -11.10
N GLU A 515 -21.95 -15.34 -9.89
CA GLU A 515 -20.56 -15.63 -9.56
C GLU A 515 -20.52 -16.74 -8.51
N TRP A 516 -19.59 -17.66 -8.68
CA TRP A 516 -19.14 -18.56 -7.61
C TRP A 516 -17.63 -18.44 -7.46
N ARG A 517 -17.15 -18.33 -6.21
CA ARG A 517 -15.71 -18.30 -5.93
C ARG A 517 -15.36 -19.00 -4.63
N ARG A 518 -14.11 -19.48 -4.58
CA ARG A 518 -13.45 -20.01 -3.39
C ARG A 518 -12.25 -19.16 -3.07
N GLU A 519 -12.13 -18.79 -1.81
CA GLU A 519 -11.04 -17.99 -1.27
C GLU A 519 -10.34 -18.77 -0.16
N LYS A 520 -9.00 -18.79 -0.16
CA LYS A 520 -8.17 -19.42 0.85
C LYS A 520 -7.02 -18.51 1.23
N LEU A 521 -6.66 -18.49 2.53
CA LEU A 521 -5.52 -17.76 3.06
C LEU A 521 -4.83 -18.59 4.13
N ASP A 522 -3.56 -18.92 3.90
CA ASP A 522 -2.70 -19.64 4.84
C ASP A 522 -1.43 -18.84 5.09
N SER A 523 -1.05 -18.64 6.34
CA SER A 523 0.22 -18.07 6.79
C SER A 523 0.69 -18.87 8.00
N ASN A 524 1.90 -19.40 7.95
CA ASN A 524 2.45 -20.27 8.98
C ASN A 524 3.61 -19.60 9.71
N ASN A 525 3.77 -19.94 10.98
CA ASN A 525 4.92 -19.52 11.77
C ASN A 525 6.20 -20.25 11.32
N PRO A 526 7.38 -19.62 11.53
CA PRO A 526 8.63 -20.37 11.52
C PRO A 526 8.68 -21.39 12.68
N TRP A 527 9.15 -22.60 12.39
CA TRP A 527 9.21 -23.68 13.38
C TRP A 527 10.03 -23.35 14.64
N GLN A 528 11.03 -22.47 14.53
CA GLN A 528 11.85 -21.99 15.65
C GLN A 528 11.03 -21.22 16.68
N ILE A 529 9.96 -20.58 16.24
CA ILE A 529 9.01 -19.88 17.12
C ILE A 529 8.18 -20.91 17.88
N ASP A 530 7.60 -21.88 17.17
CA ASP A 530 6.77 -22.93 17.76
C ASP A 530 7.57 -23.81 18.71
N ALA A 531 8.86 -24.06 18.40
CA ALA A 531 9.78 -24.75 19.31
C ALA A 531 10.29 -23.87 20.48
N GLY A 532 9.82 -22.65 20.64
CA GLY A 532 10.19 -21.74 21.71
C GLY A 532 11.64 -21.27 21.72
N LEU A 533 12.35 -21.37 20.58
CA LEU A 533 13.78 -21.02 20.51
C LEU A 533 14.01 -19.54 20.36
N GLN A 534 13.14 -18.84 19.64
CA GLN A 534 13.37 -17.44 19.26
C GLN A 534 13.01 -16.49 20.41
N ILE A 535 13.96 -15.64 20.76
CA ILE A 535 13.69 -14.49 21.63
C ILE A 535 12.95 -13.42 20.81
N ARG A 536 11.86 -12.85 21.35
CA ARG A 536 11.01 -11.86 20.71
C ARG A 536 10.40 -12.37 19.39
N PRO A 537 9.59 -13.44 19.42
CA PRO A 537 8.93 -13.97 18.24
C PRO A 537 7.89 -12.97 17.70
N ALA A 538 7.81 -12.80 16.39
CA ALA A 538 6.73 -12.06 15.71
C ALA A 538 5.86 -13.07 14.95
N ILE A 539 4.58 -13.15 15.29
CA ILE A 539 3.66 -14.15 14.77
C ILE A 539 2.48 -13.47 14.10
N ALA A 540 2.11 -13.99 12.92
CA ALA A 540 0.81 -13.80 12.31
C ALA A 540 0.46 -15.12 11.58
N GLU A 541 -0.27 -15.98 12.23
CA GLU A 541 -0.72 -17.27 11.74
C GLU A 541 -2.17 -17.18 11.32
N VAL A 542 -2.47 -17.65 10.11
CA VAL A 542 -3.82 -17.59 9.53
C VAL A 542 -4.10 -18.88 8.78
N HIS A 543 -5.25 -19.49 9.06
CA HIS A 543 -5.78 -20.63 8.32
C HIS A 543 -7.26 -20.40 8.05
N GLY A 544 -7.59 -19.89 6.87
CA GLY A 544 -8.95 -19.53 6.52
C GLY A 544 -9.33 -19.96 5.10
N GLU A 545 -10.56 -20.44 4.94
CA GLU A 545 -11.16 -20.77 3.67
C GLU A 545 -12.64 -20.43 3.66
N ARG A 546 -13.14 -19.93 2.53
CA ARG A 546 -14.58 -19.73 2.34
C ARG A 546 -15.00 -19.91 0.88
N LYS A 547 -16.29 -20.17 0.69
CA LYS A 547 -16.97 -20.19 -0.60
C LYS A 547 -18.00 -19.06 -0.64
N VAL A 548 -18.13 -18.43 -1.79
CA VAL A 548 -19.06 -17.33 -2.01
C VAL A 548 -19.87 -17.64 -3.27
N THR A 549 -21.18 -17.49 -3.18
CA THR A 549 -22.09 -17.54 -4.32
C THR A 549 -22.86 -16.24 -4.36
N ALA A 550 -22.96 -15.61 -5.55
CA ALA A 550 -23.62 -14.33 -5.69
C ALA A 550 -24.43 -14.23 -6.97
N ALA A 551 -25.50 -13.44 -6.92
CA ALA A 551 -26.26 -13.04 -8.08
C ALA A 551 -26.60 -11.56 -8.01
N TYR A 552 -26.60 -10.89 -9.15
CA TYR A 552 -26.92 -9.47 -9.23
C TYR A 552 -27.74 -9.13 -10.47
N ALA A 553 -28.46 -8.02 -10.39
CA ALA A 553 -29.17 -7.44 -11.52
C ALA A 553 -29.11 -5.91 -11.47
N GLU A 554 -29.08 -5.30 -12.65
CA GLU A 554 -29.08 -3.86 -12.87
C GLU A 554 -30.11 -3.50 -13.93
N VAL A 555 -30.81 -2.39 -13.76
CA VAL A 555 -31.70 -1.79 -14.76
C VAL A 555 -31.41 -0.30 -14.85
N ASN A 556 -31.36 0.23 -16.07
CA ASN A 556 -31.26 1.66 -16.36
C ASN A 556 -32.52 2.08 -17.11
N VAL A 557 -33.35 2.94 -16.54
CA VAL A 557 -34.62 3.38 -17.05
C VAL A 557 -34.56 4.86 -17.40
N PRO A 558 -34.62 5.25 -18.68
CA PRO A 558 -34.85 6.64 -19.05
C PRO A 558 -36.26 7.07 -18.66
N LEU A 559 -36.37 7.92 -17.62
CA LEU A 559 -37.64 8.44 -17.12
C LEU A 559 -38.18 9.62 -17.97
N ALA A 560 -37.23 10.41 -18.50
CA ALA A 560 -37.52 11.52 -19.42
C ALA A 560 -36.30 11.71 -20.33
N GLN A 561 -36.46 12.54 -21.36
CA GLN A 561 -35.30 12.98 -22.15
C GLN A 561 -34.26 13.57 -21.18
N ARG A 562 -33.02 13.01 -21.21
CA ARG A 562 -31.91 13.45 -20.34
C ARG A 562 -32.07 13.17 -18.83
N LEU A 563 -33.03 12.33 -18.41
CA LEU A 563 -33.21 11.91 -17.02
C LEU A 563 -33.28 10.39 -16.97
N GLU A 564 -32.28 9.77 -16.31
CA GLU A 564 -32.14 8.33 -16.17
C GLU A 564 -32.12 7.93 -14.71
N LEU A 565 -32.81 6.83 -14.41
CA LEU A 565 -32.76 6.16 -13.10
C LEU A 565 -32.10 4.80 -13.27
N GLN A 566 -31.04 4.55 -12.55
CA GLN A 566 -30.37 3.27 -12.47
C GLN A 566 -30.66 2.63 -11.12
N ALA A 567 -31.13 1.39 -11.12
CA ALA A 567 -31.30 0.56 -9.95
C ALA A 567 -30.46 -0.71 -10.07
N ALA A 568 -29.78 -1.10 -9.00
CA ALA A 568 -29.00 -2.32 -8.95
C ALA A 568 -29.21 -3.03 -7.61
N ALA A 569 -29.15 -4.35 -7.61
CA ALA A 569 -29.20 -5.16 -6.40
C ALA A 569 -28.35 -6.40 -6.56
N ARG A 570 -27.67 -6.78 -5.45
CA ARG A 570 -26.86 -7.99 -5.38
C ARG A 570 -27.17 -8.75 -4.09
N ALA A 571 -27.26 -10.06 -4.19
CA ALA A 571 -27.36 -10.99 -3.10
C ALA A 571 -26.12 -11.89 -3.09
N ASP A 572 -25.44 -11.97 -1.95
CA ASP A 572 -24.26 -12.79 -1.73
C ASP A 572 -24.52 -13.78 -0.60
N HIS A 573 -24.08 -15.04 -0.77
CA HIS A 573 -24.05 -16.07 0.25
C HIS A 573 -22.62 -16.51 0.53
N TYR A 574 -22.17 -16.33 1.76
CA TYR A 574 -20.84 -16.69 2.25
C TYR A 574 -20.94 -17.90 3.18
N SER A 575 -20.05 -18.89 2.98
CA SER A 575 -20.07 -20.13 3.77
C SER A 575 -19.68 -19.93 5.24
N ASP A 576 -19.09 -18.80 5.60
CA ASP A 576 -18.57 -18.50 6.95
C ASP A 576 -19.51 -17.63 7.79
N PHE A 577 -20.20 -16.62 7.22
CA PHE A 577 -21.07 -15.73 7.99
C PHE A 577 -22.50 -15.60 7.45
N GLY A 578 -22.84 -16.24 6.31
CA GLY A 578 -24.19 -16.23 5.75
C GLY A 578 -24.44 -15.16 4.69
N ASP A 579 -25.61 -14.53 4.73
CA ASP A 579 -26.14 -13.74 3.63
C ASP A 579 -25.88 -12.24 3.77
N ALA A 580 -25.69 -11.57 2.61
CA ALA A 580 -25.62 -10.13 2.49
C ALA A 580 -26.42 -9.64 1.28
N PHE A 581 -27.10 -8.49 1.42
CA PHE A 581 -27.89 -7.87 0.36
C PHE A 581 -27.51 -6.40 0.17
N SER A 582 -27.19 -6.03 -1.05
CA SER A 582 -26.63 -4.72 -1.42
C SER A 582 -27.46 -4.04 -2.52
N PRO A 583 -28.43 -3.18 -2.19
CA PRO A 583 -29.18 -2.38 -3.15
C PRO A 583 -28.47 -1.05 -3.44
N LYS A 584 -28.65 -0.51 -4.65
CA LYS A 584 -28.20 0.81 -5.07
C LYS A 584 -29.23 1.47 -5.97
N LEU A 585 -29.42 2.77 -5.81
CA LEU A 585 -30.21 3.62 -6.66
C LEU A 585 -29.38 4.82 -7.07
N SER A 586 -29.35 5.16 -8.37
CA SER A 586 -28.62 6.31 -8.89
C SER A 586 -29.48 7.06 -9.90
N LEU A 587 -29.36 8.39 -9.88
CA LEU A 587 -30.05 9.29 -10.80
C LEU A 587 -29.00 10.05 -11.62
N ARG A 588 -29.21 10.12 -12.92
CA ARG A 588 -28.46 10.96 -13.86
C ARG A 588 -29.42 11.91 -14.53
N TRP A 589 -29.20 13.21 -14.38
CA TRP A 589 -30.03 14.25 -14.96
C TRP A 589 -29.18 15.29 -15.67
N GLN A 590 -29.43 15.52 -16.93
CA GLN A 590 -28.74 16.51 -17.77
C GLN A 590 -29.70 17.63 -18.18
N PRO A 591 -30.03 18.57 -17.27
CA PRO A 591 -30.98 19.64 -17.55
C PRO A 591 -30.57 20.54 -18.72
N LEU A 592 -29.26 20.72 -18.89
CA LEU A 592 -28.65 21.53 -19.94
C LEU A 592 -27.55 20.71 -20.61
N ASP A 593 -27.19 21.00 -21.86
CA ASP A 593 -26.08 20.35 -22.54
C ASP A 593 -24.75 20.50 -21.81
N ILE A 594 -24.58 21.63 -21.09
CA ILE A 594 -23.39 21.97 -20.33
C ILE A 594 -23.41 21.49 -18.87
N LEU A 595 -24.55 20.98 -18.40
CA LEU A 595 -24.72 20.63 -16.97
C LEU A 595 -25.31 19.25 -16.82
N LEU A 596 -24.57 18.37 -16.15
CA LEU A 596 -25.05 17.07 -15.69
C LEU A 596 -25.08 17.08 -14.15
N VAL A 597 -26.16 16.59 -13.56
CA VAL A 597 -26.32 16.38 -12.12
C VAL A 597 -26.46 14.88 -11.88
N ARG A 598 -25.80 14.38 -10.84
CA ARG A 598 -25.87 12.99 -10.46
C ARG A 598 -26.10 12.82 -8.97
N ALA A 599 -26.85 11.78 -8.58
CA ALA A 599 -27.05 11.42 -7.19
C ALA A 599 -27.09 9.89 -7.06
N ALA A 600 -26.52 9.36 -5.99
CA ALA A 600 -26.54 7.93 -5.71
C ALA A 600 -26.74 7.68 -4.22
N ALA A 601 -27.48 6.61 -3.92
CA ALA A 601 -27.63 6.08 -2.57
C ALA A 601 -27.48 4.54 -2.63
N SER A 602 -26.64 3.98 -1.76
CA SER A 602 -26.40 2.55 -1.74
C SER A 602 -26.25 2.02 -0.32
N LYS A 603 -26.61 0.75 -0.15
CA LYS A 603 -26.19 -0.06 1.00
C LYS A 603 -25.19 -1.09 0.49
N GLY A 604 -24.16 -1.31 1.24
CA GLY A 604 -23.13 -2.28 0.96
C GLY A 604 -22.67 -2.99 2.22
N PHE A 605 -21.65 -3.81 2.06
CA PHE A 605 -21.05 -4.54 3.18
C PHE A 605 -19.58 -4.82 2.92
N ARG A 606 -18.85 -5.07 3.99
CA ARG A 606 -17.54 -5.74 3.96
C ARG A 606 -17.65 -7.07 4.72
N ALA A 607 -17.33 -8.16 4.06
CA ALA A 607 -17.14 -9.44 4.72
C ALA A 607 -15.95 -9.35 5.69
N PRO A 608 -16.03 -9.92 6.89
CA PRO A 608 -14.83 -10.10 7.70
C PRO A 608 -13.77 -10.83 6.87
N SER A 609 -12.51 -10.39 6.93
CA SER A 609 -11.43 -11.07 6.20
C SER A 609 -11.20 -12.48 6.74
N LEU A 610 -10.56 -13.34 5.95
CA LEU A 610 -10.20 -14.69 6.42
C LEU A 610 -9.26 -14.62 7.62
N SER A 611 -8.45 -13.58 7.77
CA SER A 611 -7.63 -13.36 8.95
C SER A 611 -8.42 -12.90 10.17
N GLU A 612 -9.53 -12.19 10.00
CA GLU A 612 -10.40 -11.75 11.08
C GLU A 612 -11.37 -12.86 11.52
N ASN A 613 -11.88 -13.68 10.57
CA ASN A 613 -12.95 -14.65 10.73
C ASN A 613 -12.48 -16.11 10.63
N SER A 614 -11.32 -16.42 11.21
CA SER A 614 -10.78 -17.79 11.27
C SER A 614 -10.08 -18.03 12.61
N ASN A 615 -9.53 -19.22 12.78
CA ASN A 615 -8.66 -19.53 13.93
C ASN A 615 -7.26 -18.95 13.71
N SER A 616 -7.18 -17.63 13.56
CA SER A 616 -5.94 -16.89 13.35
C SER A 616 -5.45 -16.28 14.64
N THR A 617 -4.12 -16.14 14.73
CA THR A 617 -3.47 -15.58 15.92
C THR A 617 -2.31 -14.70 15.50
N SER A 618 -2.20 -13.50 16.08
CA SER A 618 -0.97 -12.71 16.00
C SER A 618 -0.50 -12.32 17.40
N ILE A 619 0.82 -12.22 17.54
CA ILE A 619 1.47 -11.76 18.77
C ILE A 619 2.02 -10.35 18.52
N ALA A 620 1.65 -9.45 19.41
CA ALA A 620 2.14 -8.08 19.44
C ALA A 620 2.92 -7.80 20.74
N TYR A 621 3.69 -6.72 20.70
CA TYR A 621 4.50 -6.25 21.82
C TYR A 621 3.97 -4.91 22.29
N GLY A 622 3.97 -4.73 23.59
CA GLY A 622 3.56 -3.48 24.19
C GLY A 622 3.63 -3.53 25.69
N SER A 623 3.24 -2.45 26.34
CA SER A 623 3.17 -2.40 27.79
C SER A 623 1.80 -1.92 28.24
N VAL A 624 1.36 -2.39 29.38
CA VAL A 624 0.16 -1.95 30.07
C VAL A 624 0.46 -1.59 31.52
N ILE A 625 -0.34 -0.74 32.10
CA ILE A 625 -0.34 -0.48 33.54
C ILE A 625 -1.27 -1.53 34.18
N ASP A 626 -0.76 -2.36 35.05
CA ASP A 626 -1.57 -3.36 35.74
C ASP A 626 -1.97 -2.87 37.14
N PRO A 627 -3.24 -2.47 37.35
CA PRO A 627 -3.71 -2.02 38.65
C PRO A 627 -3.77 -3.15 39.71
N ARG A 628 -3.65 -4.41 39.26
CA ARG A 628 -3.76 -5.62 40.09
C ARG A 628 -2.46 -6.38 40.19
N ASP A 629 -1.30 -5.78 39.80
CA ASP A 629 -0.02 -6.44 39.98
C ASP A 629 0.21 -6.80 41.45
N PRO A 630 0.52 -8.07 41.77
CA PRO A 630 0.63 -8.51 43.19
C PRO A 630 1.87 -7.93 43.89
N ASP A 631 2.92 -7.58 43.15
CA ASP A 631 4.15 -7.03 43.70
C ASP A 631 4.09 -5.51 43.84
N VAL A 632 3.63 -4.81 42.78
CA VAL A 632 3.53 -3.35 42.73
C VAL A 632 2.27 -2.96 41.94
N PRO A 633 1.10 -2.82 42.60
CA PRO A 633 -0.14 -2.39 41.94
C PRO A 633 0.07 -1.08 41.17
N GLY A 634 -0.40 -1.04 39.91
CA GLY A 634 -0.24 0.10 39.04
C GLY A 634 1.12 0.19 38.31
N SER A 635 1.95 -0.82 38.45
CA SER A 635 3.22 -0.91 37.72
C SER A 635 3.02 -1.21 36.24
N ARG A 636 4.00 -0.80 35.43
CA ARG A 636 4.07 -1.12 34.00
C ARG A 636 4.49 -2.59 33.83
N GLN A 637 3.65 -3.34 33.13
CA GLN A 637 3.90 -4.74 32.79
C GLN A 637 4.04 -4.89 31.27
N ASN A 638 4.77 -5.93 30.82
CA ASN A 638 4.95 -6.28 29.40
C ASN A 638 4.44 -7.70 29.13
N PRO A 639 3.13 -7.97 29.24
CA PRO A 639 2.57 -9.27 28.96
C PRO A 639 2.59 -9.57 27.46
N THR A 640 2.32 -10.82 27.08
CA THR A 640 2.08 -11.18 25.70
C THR A 640 0.70 -10.69 25.27
N PHE A 641 0.63 -9.95 24.17
CA PHE A 641 -0.63 -9.53 23.55
C PHE A 641 -0.95 -10.45 22.38
N PHE A 642 -2.02 -11.21 22.52
CA PHE A 642 -2.56 -12.01 21.43
C PHE A 642 -3.72 -11.26 20.79
N THR A 643 -3.67 -11.07 19.47
CA THR A 643 -4.86 -10.73 18.68
C THR A 643 -5.37 -12.02 18.05
N VAL A 644 -6.64 -12.36 18.27
CA VAL A 644 -7.23 -13.64 17.90
C VAL A 644 -8.43 -13.41 16.98
N GLY A 645 -8.52 -14.21 15.93
CA GLY A 645 -9.69 -14.24 15.04
C GLY A 645 -10.97 -14.64 15.76
N ASN A 646 -12.12 -14.43 15.11
CA ASN A 646 -13.42 -14.74 15.68
C ASN A 646 -14.41 -15.21 14.59
N ASN A 647 -14.74 -16.48 14.59
CA ASN A 647 -15.67 -17.11 13.64
C ASN A 647 -17.14 -16.66 13.80
N ALA A 648 -17.46 -15.88 14.83
CA ALA A 648 -18.79 -15.34 15.08
C ALA A 648 -18.98 -13.90 14.56
N LEU A 649 -18.02 -13.36 13.81
CA LEU A 649 -18.11 -12.02 13.25
C LEU A 649 -19.25 -11.91 12.23
N LYS A 650 -19.94 -10.78 12.31
CA LYS A 650 -20.93 -10.36 11.32
C LYS A 650 -20.28 -9.41 10.30
N PRO A 651 -20.82 -9.32 9.07
CA PRO A 651 -20.33 -8.35 8.10
C PRO A 651 -20.50 -6.91 8.61
N GLU A 652 -19.53 -6.07 8.28
CA GLU A 652 -19.70 -4.62 8.41
C GLU A 652 -20.75 -4.15 7.41
N ARG A 653 -21.59 -3.22 7.79
CA ARG A 653 -22.62 -2.66 6.93
C ARG A 653 -22.29 -1.23 6.58
N THR A 654 -22.55 -0.86 5.33
CA THR A 654 -22.29 0.50 4.86
C THR A 654 -23.53 1.15 4.27
N ARG A 655 -23.62 2.47 4.43
CA ARG A 655 -24.52 3.35 3.70
C ARG A 655 -23.68 4.42 3.03
N SER A 656 -23.80 4.54 1.72
CA SER A 656 -23.09 5.54 0.94
C SER A 656 -24.09 6.45 0.24
N TYR A 657 -23.78 7.74 0.26
CA TYR A 657 -24.51 8.79 -0.46
C TYR A 657 -23.52 9.60 -1.26
N ASN A 658 -23.83 9.85 -2.51
CA ASN A 658 -23.07 10.71 -3.40
C ASN A 658 -24.02 11.69 -4.11
N VAL A 659 -23.62 12.96 -4.21
CA VAL A 659 -24.32 13.98 -4.99
C VAL A 659 -23.28 14.82 -5.70
N GLY A 660 -23.39 14.94 -7.02
CA GLY A 660 -22.40 15.67 -7.81
C GLY A 660 -22.97 16.38 -9.01
N ALA A 661 -22.16 17.25 -9.58
CA ALA A 661 -22.46 17.97 -10.80
C ALA A 661 -21.21 17.99 -11.71
N VAL A 662 -21.44 17.87 -13.01
CA VAL A 662 -20.41 18.05 -14.04
C VAL A 662 -20.82 19.23 -14.91
N LEU A 663 -19.93 20.21 -15.01
CA LEU A 663 -20.08 21.40 -15.83
C LEU A 663 -19.11 21.33 -17.03
N SER A 664 -19.64 21.30 -18.24
CA SER A 664 -18.89 21.26 -19.49
C SER A 664 -19.32 22.41 -20.41
N PRO A 665 -18.90 23.67 -20.09
CA PRO A 665 -19.36 24.86 -20.83
C PRO A 665 -18.84 24.92 -22.25
N TRP A 666 -17.71 24.25 -22.53
CA TRP A 666 -17.09 24.11 -23.85
C TRP A 666 -16.67 22.65 -24.06
N SER A 667 -16.49 22.22 -25.29
CA SER A 667 -16.07 20.85 -25.66
C SER A 667 -14.75 20.42 -25.04
N ASN A 668 -13.91 21.39 -24.69
CA ASN A 668 -12.55 21.17 -24.14
C ASN A 668 -12.47 21.34 -22.60
N THR A 669 -13.61 21.55 -21.93
CA THR A 669 -13.65 21.85 -20.49
C THR A 669 -14.61 20.89 -19.78
N SER A 670 -14.15 20.28 -18.70
CA SER A 670 -14.99 19.53 -17.78
C SER A 670 -14.59 19.82 -16.34
N LEU A 671 -15.55 20.25 -15.52
CA LEU A 671 -15.41 20.44 -14.09
C LEU A 671 -16.42 19.58 -13.36
N SER A 672 -15.97 18.60 -12.59
CA SER A 672 -16.86 17.83 -11.70
C SER A 672 -16.65 18.20 -10.23
N VAL A 673 -17.73 18.21 -9.48
CA VAL A 673 -17.74 18.40 -8.03
C VAL A 673 -18.69 17.36 -7.44
N ASP A 674 -18.18 16.48 -6.59
CA ASP A 674 -18.93 15.40 -5.96
C ASP A 674 -18.80 15.49 -4.44
N TYR A 675 -19.91 15.55 -3.75
CA TYR A 675 -20.00 15.36 -2.29
C TYR A 675 -20.27 13.90 -1.99
N TYR A 676 -19.50 13.32 -1.08
CA TYR A 676 -19.70 11.96 -0.59
C TYR A 676 -19.96 11.92 0.92
N ARG A 677 -20.72 10.92 1.35
CA ARG A 677 -20.90 10.53 2.76
C ARG A 677 -20.96 9.02 2.85
N ILE A 678 -20.10 8.42 3.68
CA ILE A 678 -20.04 6.97 3.93
C ILE A 678 -20.16 6.74 5.42
N GLU A 679 -21.09 5.85 5.80
CA GLU A 679 -21.33 5.43 7.18
C GLU A 679 -21.11 3.92 7.26
N LEU A 680 -20.23 3.49 8.17
CA LEU A 680 -19.94 2.08 8.46
C LEU A 680 -20.47 1.75 9.85
N GLU A 681 -21.23 0.66 9.93
CA GLU A 681 -21.78 0.10 11.17
C GLU A 681 -21.21 -1.31 11.39
N ASN A 682 -21.15 -1.78 12.63
CA ASN A 682 -20.59 -3.08 12.99
C ASN A 682 -19.11 -3.23 12.58
N LEU A 683 -18.32 -2.16 12.65
CA LEU A 683 -16.92 -2.16 12.27
C LEU A 683 -16.15 -3.23 13.06
N VAL A 684 -15.43 -4.10 12.34
CA VAL A 684 -14.62 -5.15 12.96
C VAL A 684 -13.33 -4.56 13.51
N GLY A 685 -13.08 -4.80 14.78
CA GLY A 685 -11.90 -4.29 15.48
C GLY A 685 -11.65 -5.06 16.77
N THR A 686 -10.67 -4.61 17.53
CA THR A 686 -10.30 -5.15 18.83
C THR A 686 -10.53 -4.12 19.93
N ASN A 687 -10.72 -4.58 21.17
CA ASN A 687 -10.83 -3.69 22.34
C ASN A 687 -9.49 -2.97 22.61
N ASN A 688 -9.54 -1.90 23.39
CA ASN A 688 -8.33 -1.32 23.95
C ASN A 688 -7.73 -2.29 24.99
N THR A 689 -6.47 -2.69 24.80
CA THR A 689 -5.80 -3.68 25.64
C THR A 689 -5.68 -3.22 27.10
N GLN A 690 -5.43 -1.91 27.33
CA GLN A 690 -5.37 -1.36 28.68
C GLN A 690 -6.72 -1.47 29.40
N THR A 691 -7.82 -1.24 28.70
CA THR A 691 -9.18 -1.39 29.24
C THR A 691 -9.44 -2.85 29.65
N LEU A 692 -9.05 -3.83 28.81
CA LEU A 692 -9.19 -5.26 29.18
C LEU A 692 -8.46 -5.60 30.48
N VAL A 693 -7.25 -5.04 30.70
CA VAL A 693 -6.46 -5.24 31.91
C VAL A 693 -7.09 -4.53 33.11
N ASN A 694 -7.53 -3.29 32.97
CA ASN A 694 -8.18 -2.53 34.03
C ASN A 694 -9.43 -3.25 34.56
N ASP A 695 -10.26 -3.75 33.66
CA ASP A 695 -11.52 -4.43 33.96
C ASP A 695 -11.29 -5.91 34.32
N ASN A 696 -10.08 -6.42 34.12
CA ASN A 696 -9.70 -7.83 34.32
C ASN A 696 -10.69 -8.77 33.64
N VAL A 697 -10.96 -8.53 32.34
CA VAL A 697 -12.00 -9.23 31.59
C VAL A 697 -11.76 -10.74 31.57
N PRO A 698 -12.71 -11.56 32.06
CA PRO A 698 -12.56 -13.01 32.09
C PRO A 698 -12.34 -13.59 30.66
N GLY A 699 -11.38 -14.50 30.52
CA GLY A 699 -11.02 -15.11 29.23
C GLY A 699 -10.18 -14.22 28.30
N ALA A 700 -10.08 -12.93 28.59
CA ALA A 700 -9.18 -12.01 27.87
C ALA A 700 -7.88 -11.77 28.65
N VAL A 701 -7.91 -11.75 29.97
CA VAL A 701 -6.76 -11.51 30.83
C VAL A 701 -6.35 -12.78 31.50
N LEU A 702 -5.15 -13.27 31.22
CA LEU A 702 -4.56 -14.45 31.84
C LEU A 702 -3.55 -14.06 32.91
N ARG A 703 -3.69 -14.60 34.13
CA ARG A 703 -2.79 -14.40 35.23
C ARG A 703 -2.26 -15.74 35.78
N ASP A 704 -1.07 -15.71 36.39
CA ASP A 704 -0.53 -16.88 37.09
C ASP A 704 -1.24 -17.08 38.45
N GLU A 705 -0.86 -18.14 39.18
CA GLU A 705 -1.41 -18.49 40.51
C GLU A 705 -1.20 -17.37 41.56
N ARG A 706 -0.21 -16.48 41.36
CA ARG A 706 0.05 -15.33 42.22
C ARG A 706 -0.72 -14.08 41.81
N GLY A 707 -1.47 -14.15 40.68
CA GLY A 707 -2.19 -13.01 40.12
C GLY A 707 -1.38 -12.12 39.18
N LYS A 708 -0.14 -12.50 38.82
CA LYS A 708 0.70 -11.74 37.91
C LYS A 708 0.21 -11.87 36.47
N LEU A 709 0.19 -10.76 35.74
CA LEU A 709 -0.30 -10.72 34.36
C LEU A 709 0.66 -11.46 33.41
N LEU A 710 0.16 -12.51 32.74
CA LEU A 710 0.92 -13.32 31.78
C LEU A 710 0.61 -12.95 30.35
N ALA A 711 -0.68 -12.84 30.00
CA ALA A 711 -1.11 -12.60 28.63
C ALA A 711 -2.43 -11.84 28.59
N VAL A 712 -2.66 -11.15 27.47
CA VAL A 712 -3.94 -10.52 27.13
C VAL A 712 -4.38 -11.00 25.74
N TYR A 713 -5.54 -11.66 25.69
CA TYR A 713 -6.17 -12.13 24.46
C TYR A 713 -7.20 -11.11 24.00
N ASN A 714 -6.92 -10.45 22.89
CA ASN A 714 -7.80 -9.44 22.31
C ASN A 714 -8.45 -10.01 21.06
N ARG A 715 -9.70 -10.47 21.20
CA ARG A 715 -10.45 -11.09 20.11
C ARG A 715 -11.14 -10.05 19.25
N TYR A 716 -11.17 -10.26 17.93
CA TYR A 716 -11.95 -9.43 17.01
C TYR A 716 -13.44 -9.48 17.34
N GLN A 717 -14.10 -8.34 17.24
CA GLN A 717 -15.52 -8.15 17.53
C GLN A 717 -16.10 -7.06 16.61
N ASN A 718 -17.42 -7.05 16.44
CA ASN A 718 -18.14 -5.97 15.78
C ASN A 718 -18.44 -4.87 16.81
N LEU A 719 -17.58 -3.87 16.90
CA LEU A 719 -17.53 -2.99 18.08
C LEU A 719 -17.92 -1.53 17.82
N SER A 720 -17.90 -1.07 16.55
CA SER A 720 -17.78 0.37 16.34
C SER A 720 -18.57 0.86 15.12
N GLU A 721 -18.63 2.17 14.98
CA GLU A 721 -19.09 2.87 13.80
C GLU A 721 -18.02 3.83 13.28
N LEU A 722 -18.09 4.16 11.99
CA LEU A 722 -17.25 5.15 11.36
C LEU A 722 -18.10 5.98 10.39
N LYS A 723 -17.90 7.30 10.39
CA LYS A 723 -18.57 8.22 9.47
C LYS A 723 -17.52 9.08 8.79
N THR A 724 -17.52 9.09 7.45
CA THR A 724 -16.66 9.97 6.66
C THR A 724 -17.49 10.73 5.63
N SER A 725 -17.09 11.96 5.36
CA SER A 725 -17.70 12.80 4.32
C SER A 725 -16.68 13.80 3.77
N GLY A 726 -16.88 14.24 2.53
CA GLY A 726 -15.99 15.18 1.89
C GLY A 726 -16.40 15.54 0.48
N PHE A 727 -15.47 16.17 -0.24
CA PHE A 727 -15.67 16.61 -1.62
C PHE A 727 -14.53 16.12 -2.49
N ASP A 728 -14.86 15.63 -3.68
CA ASP A 728 -13.93 15.38 -4.76
C ASP A 728 -14.19 16.40 -5.88
N VAL A 729 -13.15 17.07 -6.36
CA VAL A 729 -13.22 18.05 -7.46
C VAL A 729 -12.25 17.63 -8.54
N GLU A 730 -12.73 17.54 -9.79
CA GLU A 730 -11.88 17.28 -10.96
C GLU A 730 -12.08 18.36 -12.02
N LEU A 731 -10.99 18.91 -12.50
CA LEU A 731 -10.96 19.87 -13.61
C LEU A 731 -10.12 19.28 -14.75
N ARG A 732 -10.67 19.31 -15.96
CA ARG A 732 -9.93 19.04 -17.20
C ARG A 732 -10.20 20.19 -18.16
N GLN A 733 -9.13 20.79 -18.67
CA GLN A 733 -9.20 21.89 -19.63
C GLN A 733 -8.12 21.70 -20.70
N ARG A 734 -8.50 21.76 -21.96
CA ARG A 734 -7.56 21.78 -23.09
C ARG A 734 -7.62 23.14 -23.79
N PHE A 735 -6.48 23.61 -24.22
CA PHE A 735 -6.31 24.85 -24.96
C PHE A 735 -5.49 24.56 -26.23
N PRO A 736 -6.13 24.03 -27.30
CA PRO A 736 -5.44 23.86 -28.58
C PRO A 736 -5.09 25.22 -29.18
N THR A 737 -3.84 25.37 -29.63
CA THR A 737 -3.40 26.60 -30.32
C THR A 737 -2.66 26.25 -31.59
N GLU A 738 -2.91 26.99 -32.66
CA GLU A 738 -2.25 26.75 -33.96
C GLU A 738 -0.74 27.03 -33.97
N ARG A 739 -0.25 27.95 -33.13
CA ARG A 739 1.14 28.46 -33.19
C ARG A 739 2.00 28.05 -32.01
N ALA A 740 1.42 27.85 -30.86
CA ALA A 740 2.15 27.58 -29.61
C ALA A 740 2.02 26.14 -29.11
N GLY A 741 1.37 25.28 -29.89
CA GLY A 741 1.07 23.90 -29.53
C GLY A 741 -0.19 23.75 -28.66
N ASP A 742 -0.41 22.58 -28.14
CA ASP A 742 -1.58 22.24 -27.34
C ASP A 742 -1.22 22.25 -25.86
N PHE A 743 -2.03 22.94 -25.07
CA PHE A 743 -1.91 22.97 -23.62
C PHE A 743 -3.08 22.21 -23.00
N ALA A 744 -2.81 21.49 -21.90
CA ALA A 744 -3.86 20.88 -21.09
C ALA A 744 -3.58 21.11 -19.61
N LEU A 745 -4.64 21.31 -18.84
CA LEU A 745 -4.62 21.39 -17.40
C LEU A 745 -5.56 20.32 -16.85
N SER A 746 -5.03 19.43 -16.05
CA SER A 746 -5.81 18.44 -15.30
C SER A 746 -5.54 18.59 -13.80
N SER A 747 -6.60 18.65 -13.00
CA SER A 747 -6.50 18.79 -11.56
C SER A 747 -7.51 17.88 -10.88
N ALA A 748 -7.06 17.13 -9.90
CA ALA A 748 -7.89 16.34 -8.98
C ALA A 748 -7.61 16.77 -7.55
N PHE A 749 -8.67 17.14 -6.85
CA PHE A 749 -8.61 17.63 -5.46
C PHE A 749 -9.59 16.84 -4.60
N THR A 750 -9.16 16.39 -3.44
CA THR A 750 -10.00 15.71 -2.43
C THR A 750 -9.94 16.48 -1.12
N HIS A 751 -11.10 16.81 -0.57
CA HIS A 751 -11.27 17.41 0.76
C HIS A 751 -12.02 16.45 1.68
N VAL A 752 -11.37 15.99 2.74
CA VAL A 752 -12.02 15.20 3.82
C VAL A 752 -12.59 16.19 4.85
N ARG A 753 -13.92 16.39 4.82
CA ARG A 753 -14.62 17.29 5.75
C ARG A 753 -14.66 16.70 7.16
N ASN A 754 -14.98 15.41 7.25
CA ASN A 754 -15.17 14.70 8.51
C ASN A 754 -14.71 13.24 8.35
N TYR A 755 -14.07 12.71 9.39
CA TYR A 755 -13.72 11.29 9.53
C TYR A 755 -13.84 10.95 11.01
N SER A 756 -15.00 10.48 11.42
CA SER A 756 -15.32 10.30 12.84
C SER A 756 -15.47 8.83 13.20
N ARG A 757 -14.80 8.43 14.26
CA ARG A 757 -14.95 7.12 14.91
C ARG A 757 -14.73 7.25 16.42
N PRO A 758 -15.21 6.31 17.25
CA PRO A 758 -14.89 6.30 18.66
C PRO A 758 -13.39 5.98 18.89
N THR A 759 -12.81 6.57 19.91
CA THR A 759 -11.45 6.23 20.39
C THR A 759 -11.43 4.96 21.24
N VAL A 760 -12.56 4.64 21.85
CA VAL A 760 -12.81 3.42 22.64
C VAL A 760 -14.19 2.88 22.28
N VAL A 761 -14.38 1.59 22.43
CA VAL A 761 -15.67 0.93 22.15
C VAL A 761 -16.80 1.59 22.93
N GLY A 762 -17.90 1.95 22.23
CA GLY A 762 -19.05 2.63 22.84
C GLY A 762 -18.81 4.07 23.27
N GLY A 763 -17.64 4.63 23.00
CA GLY A 763 -17.33 6.04 23.28
C GLY A 763 -17.93 7.02 22.26
N PRO A 764 -17.82 8.32 22.50
CA PRO A 764 -18.28 9.33 21.56
C PRO A 764 -17.45 9.34 20.27
N LEU A 765 -18.09 9.74 19.17
CA LEU A 765 -17.42 9.96 17.90
C LEU A 765 -16.46 11.16 18.00
N VAL A 766 -15.21 10.95 17.60
CA VAL A 766 -14.16 11.98 17.52
C VAL A 766 -13.76 12.15 16.07
N ASP A 767 -13.61 13.40 15.60
CA ASP A 767 -13.12 13.69 14.23
C ASP A 767 -11.60 13.55 14.15
N TYR A 768 -11.15 12.68 13.25
CA TYR A 768 -9.74 12.39 12.95
C TYR A 768 -9.23 13.14 11.73
N ALA A 769 -10.13 13.78 10.93
CA ALA A 769 -9.73 14.48 9.73
C ALA A 769 -8.80 15.66 10.05
N GLY A 770 -7.71 15.80 9.31
CA GLY A 770 -6.68 16.82 9.54
C GLY A 770 -5.82 16.55 10.77
N SER A 771 -5.72 15.31 11.23
CA SER A 771 -4.87 14.94 12.36
C SER A 771 -4.17 13.58 12.15
N ASN A 772 -3.22 13.27 13.03
CA ASN A 772 -2.56 11.97 13.10
C ASN A 772 -3.08 11.09 14.25
N LEU A 773 -4.25 11.32 14.76
CA LEU A 773 -4.87 10.51 15.80
C LEU A 773 -5.18 9.10 15.26
N GLY A 774 -4.35 8.14 15.61
CA GLY A 774 -4.42 6.74 15.15
C GLY A 774 -3.78 6.49 13.79
N ALA A 775 -4.10 7.26 12.75
CA ALA A 775 -3.45 7.25 11.45
C ALA A 775 -3.50 8.66 10.85
N THR A 776 -2.46 9.05 10.13
CA THR A 776 -2.43 10.39 9.52
C THR A 776 -3.45 10.51 8.40
N LEU A 777 -4.33 11.48 8.52
CA LEU A 777 -5.39 11.76 7.56
C LEU A 777 -5.41 13.26 7.21
N PRO A 778 -4.65 13.71 6.21
CA PRO A 778 -4.69 15.09 5.75
C PRO A 778 -6.08 15.49 5.26
N ARG A 779 -6.52 16.73 5.53
CA ARG A 779 -7.83 17.21 5.06
C ARG A 779 -7.86 17.40 3.55
N ASN A 780 -6.76 17.87 2.97
CA ASN A 780 -6.70 18.24 1.55
C ASN A 780 -5.55 17.52 0.86
N LYS A 781 -5.84 16.91 -0.29
CA LYS A 781 -4.83 16.43 -1.24
C LYS A 781 -5.19 16.90 -2.65
N ALA A 782 -4.19 17.31 -3.41
CA ALA A 782 -4.35 17.68 -4.81
C ALA A 782 -3.27 17.05 -5.68
N THR A 783 -3.63 16.76 -6.92
CA THR A 783 -2.70 16.43 -8.00
C THR A 783 -3.10 17.27 -9.21
N THR A 784 -2.23 18.16 -9.65
CA THR A 784 -2.48 19.06 -10.77
C THR A 784 -1.36 18.92 -11.79
N THR A 785 -1.71 18.60 -13.03
CA THR A 785 -0.76 18.46 -14.15
C THR A 785 -1.04 19.53 -15.19
N PHE A 786 -0.01 20.22 -15.60
CA PHE A 786 0.02 21.11 -16.74
C PHE A 786 0.82 20.44 -17.85
N ASP A 787 0.15 20.16 -18.98
CA ASP A 787 0.73 19.53 -20.16
C ASP A 787 0.91 20.53 -21.27
N TRP A 788 2.00 20.40 -22.03
CA TRP A 788 2.26 21.12 -23.25
C TRP A 788 2.85 20.18 -24.30
N SER A 789 2.29 20.22 -25.51
CA SER A 789 2.80 19.49 -26.66
C SER A 789 2.93 20.42 -27.86
N TYR A 790 4.10 20.35 -28.52
CA TYR A 790 4.36 21.15 -29.73
C TYR A 790 5.26 20.36 -30.70
N GLY A 791 4.74 20.04 -31.86
CA GLY A 791 5.44 19.16 -32.81
C GLY A 791 5.75 17.81 -32.14
N ASP A 792 7.04 17.46 -32.10
CA ASP A 792 7.54 16.22 -31.51
C ASP A 792 7.89 16.34 -30.03
N PHE A 793 7.73 17.52 -29.44
CA PHE A 793 8.03 17.76 -28.02
C PHE A 793 6.79 17.64 -27.16
N ARG A 794 6.96 17.06 -25.99
CA ARG A 794 5.96 16.97 -24.96
C ARG A 794 6.54 17.23 -23.60
N THR A 795 5.83 17.99 -22.77
CA THR A 795 6.24 18.35 -21.41
C THR A 795 5.03 18.27 -20.51
N ALA A 796 5.21 17.69 -19.30
CA ALA A 796 4.22 17.73 -18.25
C ALA A 796 4.88 18.17 -16.93
N LEU A 797 4.27 19.15 -16.26
CA LEU A 797 4.63 19.58 -14.91
C LEU A 797 3.50 19.20 -13.97
N THR A 798 3.78 18.29 -13.03
CA THR A 798 2.79 17.83 -12.06
C THR A 798 3.11 18.33 -10.65
N TRP A 799 2.13 18.99 -10.03
CA TRP A 799 2.15 19.44 -8.65
C TRP A 799 1.33 18.48 -7.77
N TYR A 800 1.97 17.96 -6.74
CA TYR A 800 1.34 17.18 -5.68
C TYR A 800 1.29 17.99 -4.39
N TYR A 801 0.12 18.11 -3.80
CA TYR A 801 -0.09 18.84 -2.56
C TYR A 801 -0.75 17.96 -1.50
N THR A 802 -0.22 18.02 -0.28
CA THR A 802 -0.81 17.42 0.92
C THR A 802 -0.85 18.49 2.01
N SER A 803 -2.05 18.75 2.56
CA SER A 803 -2.17 19.75 3.63
C SER A 803 -1.48 19.27 4.90
N GLY A 804 -1.01 20.21 5.70
CA GLY A 804 -0.57 19.94 7.07
C GLY A 804 -1.70 19.38 7.93
N TYR A 805 -1.34 18.78 9.06
CA TYR A 805 -2.25 18.17 10.00
C TYR A 805 -1.86 18.44 11.46
N ASP A 806 -2.86 18.39 12.35
CA ASP A 806 -2.64 18.62 13.77
C ASP A 806 -2.09 17.36 14.42
N GLN A 807 -1.05 17.51 15.25
CA GLN A 807 -0.54 16.42 16.06
C GLN A 807 -1.45 16.27 17.29
N LYS A 808 -2.24 15.20 17.32
CA LYS A 808 -3.10 14.89 18.48
C LYS A 808 -2.50 13.75 19.27
N ALA A 809 -2.31 14.00 20.57
CA ALA A 809 -1.85 12.94 21.48
C ALA A 809 -2.83 11.77 21.49
N SER A 810 -2.33 10.55 21.44
CA SER A 810 -3.06 9.40 21.97
C SER A 810 -3.21 9.60 23.49
N ALA A 811 -4.22 8.97 24.11
CA ALA A 811 -4.50 9.12 25.56
C ALA A 811 -3.29 8.87 26.51
N ALA A 812 -2.16 8.38 25.97
CA ALA A 812 -0.96 8.05 26.72
C ALA A 812 0.25 8.96 26.42
N ALA A 813 0.17 9.92 25.49
CA ALA A 813 1.29 10.78 25.13
C ALA A 813 0.83 12.25 24.99
N THR A 814 1.57 13.17 25.57
CA THR A 814 1.40 14.62 25.36
C THR A 814 1.86 14.97 23.94
N ALA A 815 1.06 15.73 23.17
CA ALA A 815 1.51 16.30 21.92
C ALA A 815 2.70 17.23 22.19
N VAL A 816 3.79 17.02 21.48
CA VAL A 816 5.02 17.82 21.63
C VAL A 816 5.19 18.81 20.48
N GLN A 817 4.35 18.70 19.47
CA GLN A 817 4.26 19.57 18.31
C GLN A 817 2.77 19.82 18.04
N ASP A 818 2.36 21.08 17.81
CA ASP A 818 0.94 21.39 17.59
C ASP A 818 0.49 20.96 16.19
N ARG A 819 1.38 21.15 15.19
CA ARG A 819 1.04 20.93 13.78
C ARG A 819 2.25 20.46 12.98
N VAL A 820 1.99 19.60 12.05
CA VAL A 820 2.91 19.19 10.97
C VAL A 820 2.58 20.00 9.72
N ASP A 821 3.59 20.53 9.04
CA ASP A 821 3.44 21.43 7.92
C ASP A 821 2.87 20.74 6.66
N ALA A 822 2.38 21.55 5.73
CA ALA A 822 1.96 21.09 4.42
C ALA A 822 3.16 20.72 3.55
N TYR A 823 2.95 19.83 2.60
CA TYR A 823 3.96 19.35 1.66
C TYR A 823 3.55 19.61 0.22
N SER A 824 4.49 20.10 -0.59
CA SER A 824 4.32 20.32 -2.03
C SER A 824 5.49 19.73 -2.79
N GLN A 825 5.19 18.88 -3.78
CA GLN A 825 6.19 18.28 -4.66
C GLN A 825 5.87 18.62 -6.12
N PHE A 826 6.90 18.92 -6.91
CA PHE A 826 6.79 19.15 -8.36
C PHE A 826 7.58 18.09 -9.11
N ASP A 827 6.93 17.43 -10.07
CA ASP A 827 7.55 16.45 -10.96
C ASP A 827 7.51 16.99 -12.40
N LEU A 828 8.61 16.90 -13.14
CA LEU A 828 8.73 17.33 -14.53
C LEU A 828 8.98 16.14 -15.45
N TYR A 829 8.22 16.06 -16.53
CA TYR A 829 8.39 15.10 -17.62
C TYR A 829 8.70 15.84 -18.93
N LEU A 830 9.67 15.35 -19.68
CA LEU A 830 10.08 15.85 -20.99
C LEU A 830 10.20 14.68 -21.94
N ALA A 831 9.63 14.75 -23.14
CA ALA A 831 9.77 13.72 -24.17
C ALA A 831 9.97 14.35 -25.55
N TYR A 832 10.70 13.64 -26.40
CA TYR A 832 10.94 13.95 -27.80
C TYR A 832 10.73 12.73 -28.67
N SER A 833 9.87 12.85 -29.69
CA SER A 833 9.47 11.77 -30.61
C SER A 833 9.82 12.06 -32.09
N GLY A 834 10.65 13.08 -32.38
CA GLY A 834 11.04 13.44 -33.77
C GLY A 834 12.08 12.50 -34.41
N ILE A 835 12.46 11.40 -33.74
CA ILE A 835 13.28 10.34 -34.32
C ILE A 835 12.34 9.18 -34.72
N ASP A 836 12.46 8.75 -35.97
CA ASP A 836 11.56 7.69 -36.49
C ASP A 836 11.50 6.48 -35.54
N LYS A 837 10.30 6.11 -35.14
CA LYS A 837 9.99 4.98 -34.25
C LYS A 837 10.58 5.07 -32.82
N LEU A 838 11.27 6.15 -32.44
CA LEU A 838 11.95 6.30 -31.17
C LEU A 838 11.43 7.52 -30.41
N THR A 839 10.95 7.30 -29.20
CA THR A 839 10.70 8.35 -28.21
C THR A 839 11.78 8.30 -27.15
N VAL A 840 12.46 9.40 -26.89
CA VAL A 840 13.35 9.55 -25.73
C VAL A 840 12.70 10.46 -24.71
N TYR A 841 12.91 10.16 -23.42
CA TYR A 841 12.31 10.96 -22.36
C TYR A 841 13.24 11.15 -21.15
N ALA A 842 13.02 12.25 -20.45
CA ALA A 842 13.64 12.54 -19.17
C ALA A 842 12.55 12.90 -18.14
N LYS A 843 12.77 12.53 -16.88
CA LYS A 843 11.87 12.80 -15.77
C LYS A 843 12.67 13.30 -14.58
N ILE A 844 12.15 14.31 -13.89
CA ILE A 844 12.70 14.81 -12.63
C ILE A 844 11.57 14.79 -11.62
N GLN A 845 11.63 13.86 -10.68
CA GLN A 845 10.69 13.83 -9.56
C GLN A 845 11.23 14.68 -8.43
N ASN A 846 10.36 15.38 -7.72
CA ASN A 846 10.71 16.33 -6.66
C ASN A 846 11.72 17.37 -7.14
N LEU A 847 11.35 18.14 -8.14
CA LEU A 847 12.20 19.15 -8.81
C LEU A 847 12.84 20.14 -7.83
N ALA A 848 12.12 20.52 -6.77
CA ALA A 848 12.59 21.46 -5.75
C ALA A 848 13.46 20.80 -4.66
N ASP A 849 13.59 19.46 -4.65
CA ASP A 849 14.25 18.67 -3.60
C ASP A 849 13.64 18.92 -2.20
N GLU A 850 12.32 19.05 -2.15
CA GLU A 850 11.58 19.29 -0.91
C GLU A 850 11.65 18.08 0.02
N GLU A 851 12.03 18.28 1.26
CA GLU A 851 12.06 17.23 2.28
C GLU A 851 10.68 17.03 2.93
N PRO A 852 10.33 15.80 3.35
CA PRO A 852 9.12 15.56 4.14
C PRO A 852 9.08 16.41 5.41
N PRO A 853 7.91 16.92 5.81
CA PRO A 853 7.78 17.71 7.04
C PRO A 853 8.08 16.86 8.28
N TYR A 854 8.79 17.45 9.23
CA TYR A 854 9.10 16.84 10.52
C TYR A 854 7.81 16.52 11.29
N ASP A 855 7.73 15.30 11.85
CA ASP A 855 6.63 14.85 12.71
C ASP A 855 7.19 14.17 13.97
N ALA A 856 7.09 14.86 15.10
CA ALA A 856 7.57 14.38 16.41
C ALA A 856 6.79 13.15 16.93
N SER A 857 5.63 12.78 16.34
CA SER A 857 4.88 11.58 16.73
C SER A 857 5.43 10.28 16.12
N PHE A 858 6.36 10.39 15.16
CA PHE A 858 7.10 9.25 14.63
C PHE A 858 8.44 9.07 15.39
N PRO A 859 8.41 8.63 16.66
CA PRO A 859 9.61 8.46 17.51
C PRO A 859 10.31 7.16 17.13
N GLY A 860 10.45 6.91 15.86
CA GLY A 860 11.07 5.67 15.41
C GLY A 860 12.55 5.87 15.10
N ILE A 861 13.26 4.78 15.13
CA ILE A 861 14.64 4.65 14.67
C ILE A 861 14.78 5.05 13.20
N ARG A 862 13.66 5.06 12.44
CA ARG A 862 13.69 5.18 10.99
C ARG A 862 13.75 6.60 10.47
N ALA A 863 12.81 7.45 10.85
CA ALA A 863 12.68 8.75 10.21
C ALA A 863 11.76 9.66 11.01
N PRO A 864 12.03 10.96 11.07
CA PRO A 864 11.23 11.92 11.80
C PRO A 864 10.06 12.47 10.94
N TYR A 865 9.45 11.63 10.12
CA TYR A 865 8.32 11.99 9.27
C TYR A 865 7.36 10.80 9.07
N ASP A 866 6.16 11.06 8.62
CA ASP A 866 5.19 10.01 8.30
C ASP A 866 5.49 9.32 6.96
N PHE A 867 6.15 8.17 7.02
CA PHE A 867 6.49 7.35 5.85
C PHE A 867 5.27 6.67 5.19
N SER A 868 4.07 6.76 5.79
CA SER A 868 2.84 6.33 5.12
C SER A 868 2.36 7.36 4.09
N GLN A 869 2.66 8.64 4.32
CA GLN A 869 2.29 9.77 3.45
C GLN A 869 3.42 10.16 2.51
N TYR A 870 4.65 10.20 2.99
CA TYR A 870 5.82 10.73 2.29
C TYR A 870 6.90 9.68 2.10
N ASP A 871 7.82 9.91 1.16
CA ASP A 871 9.09 9.18 1.08
C ASP A 871 10.26 10.16 1.02
N LEU A 872 11.44 9.69 1.40
CA LEU A 872 12.66 10.48 1.43
C LEU A 872 13.55 10.17 0.20
N ARG A 873 12.93 9.97 -0.96
CA ARG A 873 13.63 9.73 -2.22
C ARG A 873 14.52 10.93 -2.61
N GLY A 874 14.08 12.17 -2.29
CA GLY A 874 14.69 13.40 -2.71
C GLY A 874 14.46 13.68 -4.20
N ARG A 875 15.25 14.58 -4.79
CA ARG A 875 15.23 14.84 -6.24
C ARG A 875 15.73 13.60 -6.98
N TYR A 876 14.91 13.11 -7.92
CA TYR A 876 15.15 11.84 -8.60
C TYR A 876 15.09 12.02 -10.11
N PHE A 877 16.13 11.62 -10.80
CA PHE A 877 16.28 11.72 -12.24
C PHE A 877 16.05 10.38 -12.90
N THR A 878 15.28 10.37 -14.00
CA THR A 878 15.11 9.20 -14.85
C THR A 878 15.31 9.60 -16.30
N VAL A 879 16.05 8.81 -17.06
CA VAL A 879 16.16 8.91 -18.52
C VAL A 879 15.75 7.60 -19.13
N GLY A 880 15.09 7.64 -20.28
CA GLY A 880 14.64 6.41 -20.92
C GLY A 880 14.28 6.62 -22.39
N PHE A 881 13.91 5.51 -23.00
CA PHE A 881 13.49 5.43 -24.40
C PHE A 881 12.36 4.42 -24.58
N ASP A 882 11.58 4.62 -25.63
CA ASP A 882 10.60 3.68 -26.18
C ASP A 882 10.80 3.60 -27.69
N TYR A 883 11.03 2.38 -28.19
CA TYR A 883 11.23 2.08 -29.60
C TYR A 883 10.10 1.20 -30.12
N ARG A 884 9.48 1.61 -31.25
CA ARG A 884 8.44 0.87 -31.95
C ARG A 884 9.01 0.22 -33.20
N PHE A 885 8.75 -1.06 -33.39
CA PHE A 885 9.24 -1.84 -34.53
C PHE A 885 8.34 -1.68 -35.76
#